data_9852639e2dd99b3029b9dc78e91f67f4
#
_entry.id   9852639e2dd99b3029b9dc78e91f67f4
#
_cell.length_a   1.000
_cell.length_b   1.000
_cell.length_c   1.000
_cell.angle_alpha   90.00
_cell.angle_beta   90.00
_cell.angle_gamma   90.00
#
_symmetry.space_group_name_H-M   'P 1'
#
loop_
_entity.id
_entity.type
_entity.pdbx_description
1 polymer ?
#
loop_
_entity_poly.entity_id
_entity_poly.type
_entity_poly.pdbx_seq_one_letter_code
_entity_poly.pdbx_strand_id
1 'polypeptide(L)'
;MECTFKRHIVTTLVLLVLSLSAVAQSFSLSGSVVDNDGNPIELATVACVSQAKVTMTNLKGKFSLQLQSADSVIVRFSMVGYKTRQRILRNPRGKQTLRVVLNPMESLDELVVTERRRQTTQTEKLDIKDVRNSPSATGNSVEELVQQQAGVSSHNEMSSQYNVRGGSFDENAVYINNVEVYRPFLVRSGQQEGLSIINPDMVGSVAFSTGGFEAKYGDKMSSVLDITYRQPQKTEASASVSLLGASAYVGIGGKRFSMSHGLRYKTNKYLLGSLDTEGEYKPDYLDYQTFISYRPDSLWSVDFIGNISDNHYTFQPSNRETSFGTLTDVKSFKVYFDGQEKDLFRTLFGALNITRRFGKNTSVSLLASAFYTKEQETYDIQGQYWLDDVSNNTNIGVGTYMEHGRNFLTGHVENLKLIARHKTKRHDMEASLAIKFEKVKENSTEYEMRDSSGYSIPHTADRLDLIYSLRSQNEIDSRRIEGYLMDTYRFATDGEKQSFFTLNYGLRFSNWSFNGETTVSPRASLAIVPGFNHDVTFRLATGIYYQTPFYKELRDTSTVNGRTVVTLNEKIKSQQSIHFVAAFDYRFKMLSRQFKFTTEAYYKRFHNLIPYNINNVKVTYYGENLCDGYAAGMDFKLYGEFVPGTDSWLTFSLMKTRQTLYGVSLPLPTDQRYSLNLHFTDYFPGTERWRMTLRLAYADGLPFGPPHSGIERMQFRAPAYKRADIGLSYLLARGKENGSWYRNLWLAADCLNLLGISNVNSYYWVTDVTNNQFAVPNYLTGRRFNVRFTIEM
;
A
#
# COMPACT_ATOMS: atom_id res chain seq x y z
N MET A 1 -49.83 43.10 48.93
CA MET A 1 -48.92 42.55 47.87
C MET A 1 -47.61 41.93 48.43
N GLU A 2 -47.23 42.17 49.67
CA GLU A 2 -45.99 41.63 50.25
C GLU A 2 -46.10 40.19 50.78
N CYS A 3 -47.28 39.67 51.08
CA CYS A 3 -47.44 38.33 51.68
C CYS A 3 -47.38 37.18 50.62
N THR A 4 -47.75 37.45 49.38
CA THR A 4 -47.75 36.49 48.28
C THR A 4 -46.32 36.27 47.69
N PHE A 5 -45.48 37.29 47.69
CA PHE A 5 -44.11 37.23 47.17
C PHE A 5 -43.17 36.39 48.05
N LYS A 6 -43.30 36.49 49.40
CA LYS A 6 -42.53 35.65 50.35
C LYS A 6 -42.89 34.17 50.24
N ARG A 7 -44.15 33.85 49.92
CA ARG A 7 -44.60 32.45 49.82
C ARG A 7 -44.04 31.76 48.54
N HIS A 8 -43.94 32.50 47.43
CA HIS A 8 -43.31 31.97 46.24
C HIS A 8 -41.78 31.80 46.33
N ILE A 9 -41.06 32.67 47.02
CA ILE A 9 -39.64 32.54 47.26
C ILE A 9 -39.34 31.33 48.14
N VAL A 10 -40.10 31.11 49.21
CA VAL A 10 -39.95 29.93 50.10
C VAL A 10 -40.30 28.63 49.36
N THR A 11 -41.31 28.60 48.52
CA THR A 11 -41.68 27.41 47.71
C THR A 11 -40.62 27.10 46.62
N THR A 12 -40.05 28.13 46.01
CA THR A 12 -38.98 27.97 44.99
C THR A 12 -37.69 27.53 45.67
N LEU A 13 -37.39 28.03 46.87
CA LEU A 13 -36.18 27.60 47.62
C LEU A 13 -36.33 26.17 48.11
N VAL A 14 -37.48 25.74 48.56
CA VAL A 14 -37.78 24.36 49.00
C VAL A 14 -37.71 23.39 47.79
N LEU A 15 -38.22 23.80 46.64
CA LEU A 15 -38.08 23.01 45.36
C LEU A 15 -36.61 22.93 44.90
N LEU A 16 -35.82 24.01 45.09
CA LEU A 16 -34.38 24.01 44.77
C LEU A 16 -33.59 23.14 45.72
N VAL A 17 -33.94 23.11 47.02
CA VAL A 17 -33.28 22.23 48.00
C VAL A 17 -33.67 20.76 47.84
N LEU A 18 -34.89 20.47 47.37
CA LEU A 18 -35.30 19.10 47.04
C LEU A 18 -34.69 18.55 45.75
N SER A 19 -34.20 19.39 44.81
CA SER A 19 -33.51 18.98 43.63
C SER A 19 -32.03 18.62 43.82
N LEU A 20 -31.46 18.91 45.01
CA LEU A 20 -30.07 18.72 45.35
C LEU A 20 -29.71 17.36 46.02
N SER A 21 -30.68 16.43 46.09
CA SER A 21 -30.46 15.14 46.81
C SER A 21 -30.50 13.90 45.96
N ALA A 22 -30.23 14.02 44.62
CA ALA A 22 -29.92 12.83 43.85
C ALA A 22 -28.44 12.40 44.06
N VAL A 23 -28.15 11.90 45.25
CA VAL A 23 -26.87 11.17 45.48
C VAL A 23 -26.92 9.91 44.63
N ALA A 24 -26.22 9.93 43.50
CA ALA A 24 -26.07 8.76 42.65
C ALA A 24 -25.43 7.65 43.51
N GLN A 25 -26.22 6.64 43.89
CA GLN A 25 -25.72 5.47 44.62
C GLN A 25 -24.69 4.74 43.74
N SER A 26 -23.47 4.61 44.26
CA SER A 26 -22.45 3.81 43.58
C SER A 26 -22.56 2.33 43.98
N PHE A 27 -22.29 1.43 43.07
CA PHE A 27 -22.17 0.01 43.32
C PHE A 27 -20.83 -0.54 42.84
N SER A 28 -20.36 -1.63 43.44
CA SER A 28 -19.14 -2.32 43.05
C SER A 28 -19.49 -3.55 42.22
N LEU A 29 -19.00 -3.57 40.98
CA LEU A 29 -19.11 -4.74 40.11
C LEU A 29 -17.77 -5.48 40.12
N SER A 30 -17.77 -6.75 40.51
CA SER A 30 -16.61 -7.64 40.51
C SER A 30 -16.96 -8.95 39.80
N GLY A 31 -15.95 -9.72 39.42
CA GLY A 31 -16.21 -11.02 38.82
C GLY A 31 -15.03 -11.67 38.14
N SER A 32 -15.32 -12.65 37.28
CA SER A 32 -14.32 -13.35 36.52
C SER A 32 -14.78 -13.52 35.06
N VAL A 33 -13.81 -13.44 34.14
CA VAL A 33 -13.98 -13.73 32.71
C VAL A 33 -13.20 -15.00 32.40
N VAL A 34 -13.87 -15.97 31.78
CA VAL A 34 -13.31 -17.31 31.45
C VAL A 34 -13.67 -17.68 30.01
N ASP A 35 -12.94 -18.63 29.44
CA ASP A 35 -13.28 -19.25 28.15
C ASP A 35 -14.32 -20.38 28.29
N ASN A 36 -14.65 -21.07 27.19
CA ASN A 36 -15.60 -22.20 27.19
C ASN A 36 -15.10 -23.43 27.98
N ASP A 37 -13.78 -23.54 28.16
CA ASP A 37 -13.15 -24.63 28.90
C ASP A 37 -12.96 -24.26 30.39
N GLY A 38 -13.40 -23.05 30.79
CA GLY A 38 -13.32 -22.54 32.16
C GLY A 38 -11.97 -21.95 32.53
N ASN A 39 -11.02 -21.80 31.58
CA ASN A 39 -9.74 -21.15 31.84
C ASN A 39 -9.91 -19.63 32.01
N PRO A 40 -9.18 -19.00 32.93
CA PRO A 40 -9.25 -17.56 33.10
C PRO A 40 -8.71 -16.81 31.87
N ILE A 41 -9.43 -15.79 31.45
CA ILE A 41 -9.00 -14.90 30.35
C ILE A 41 -8.37 -13.66 30.99
N GLU A 42 -7.07 -13.53 30.82
CA GLU A 42 -6.30 -12.37 31.27
C GLU A 42 -6.46 -11.19 30.29
N LEU A 43 -6.38 -9.95 30.81
CA LEU A 43 -6.46 -8.70 30.03
C LEU A 43 -7.78 -8.53 29.23
N ALA A 44 -8.82 -9.25 29.59
CA ALA A 44 -10.13 -8.98 29.04
C ALA A 44 -10.62 -7.60 29.50
N THR A 45 -11.02 -6.78 28.54
CA THR A 45 -11.55 -5.44 28.82
C THR A 45 -12.98 -5.51 29.31
N VAL A 46 -13.23 -4.89 30.47
CA VAL A 46 -14.55 -4.74 31.07
C VAL A 46 -14.93 -3.27 31.07
N ALA A 47 -15.85 -2.86 30.24
CA ALA A 47 -16.20 -1.46 29.99
C ALA A 47 -17.67 -1.17 30.22
N CYS A 48 -17.96 -0.11 30.94
CA CYS A 48 -19.27 0.52 30.98
C CYS A 48 -19.23 1.79 30.15
N VAL A 49 -19.73 1.71 28.90
CA VAL A 49 -19.64 2.79 27.90
C VAL A 49 -20.42 4.03 28.36
N SER A 50 -21.60 3.84 28.94
CA SER A 50 -22.47 4.95 29.40
C SER A 50 -21.85 5.80 30.54
N GLN A 51 -20.90 5.24 31.29
CA GLN A 51 -20.23 5.93 32.40
C GLN A 51 -18.75 6.19 32.17
N ALA A 52 -18.22 5.89 30.96
CA ALA A 52 -16.81 6.01 30.59
C ALA A 52 -15.84 5.32 31.57
N LYS A 53 -16.26 4.20 32.19
CA LYS A 53 -15.48 3.42 33.14
C LYS A 53 -15.00 2.13 32.49
N VAL A 54 -13.71 1.86 32.63
CA VAL A 54 -13.05 0.66 32.07
C VAL A 54 -12.10 0.06 33.09
N THR A 55 -12.02 -1.27 33.11
CA THR A 55 -11.01 -2.06 33.85
C THR A 55 -10.60 -3.26 33.01
N MET A 56 -9.55 -3.98 33.40
CA MET A 56 -9.10 -5.21 32.75
C MET A 56 -9.06 -6.35 33.76
N THR A 57 -9.17 -7.57 33.25
CA THR A 57 -9.00 -8.77 34.08
C THR A 57 -7.52 -9.04 34.36
N ASN A 58 -7.21 -9.51 35.54
CA ASN A 58 -5.86 -9.94 35.96
C ASN A 58 -5.55 -11.38 35.45
N LEU A 59 -4.35 -11.92 35.79
CA LEU A 59 -3.87 -13.27 35.44
C LEU A 59 -4.86 -14.40 35.83
N LYS A 60 -5.71 -14.19 36.85
CA LYS A 60 -6.75 -15.14 37.28
C LYS A 60 -8.11 -14.84 36.65
N GLY A 61 -8.14 -13.99 35.61
CA GLY A 61 -9.37 -13.59 34.92
C GLY A 61 -10.30 -12.69 35.77
N LYS A 62 -9.87 -12.18 36.95
CA LYS A 62 -10.72 -11.40 37.88
C LYS A 62 -10.66 -9.91 37.57
N PHE A 63 -11.81 -9.23 37.70
CA PHE A 63 -11.95 -7.78 37.53
C PHE A 63 -12.73 -7.16 38.70
N SER A 64 -12.58 -5.83 38.86
CA SER A 64 -13.37 -5.01 39.77
C SER A 64 -13.57 -3.62 39.16
N LEU A 65 -14.80 -3.10 39.21
CA LEU A 65 -15.17 -1.80 38.63
C LEU A 65 -16.22 -1.10 39.50
N GLN A 66 -15.97 0.17 39.85
CA GLN A 66 -16.90 1.02 40.60
C GLN A 66 -17.77 1.81 39.61
N LEU A 67 -19.12 1.63 39.69
CA LEU A 67 -20.08 2.21 38.79
C LEU A 67 -21.17 2.96 39.57
N GLN A 68 -21.83 3.92 38.93
CA GLN A 68 -23.03 4.56 39.45
C GLN A 68 -24.26 3.74 39.12
N SER A 69 -25.21 3.64 40.06
CA SER A 69 -26.47 2.97 39.86
C SER A 69 -27.38 3.79 38.93
N ALA A 70 -27.98 3.10 37.97
CA ALA A 70 -28.97 3.62 37.05
C ALA A 70 -30.00 2.52 36.78
N ASP A 71 -31.14 2.85 36.18
CA ASP A 71 -32.20 1.89 35.87
C ASP A 71 -31.70 0.68 35.09
N SER A 72 -30.71 0.93 34.20
CA SER A 72 -29.99 -0.10 33.51
C SER A 72 -28.54 0.31 33.26
N VAL A 73 -27.60 -0.58 33.57
CA VAL A 73 -26.15 -0.41 33.34
C VAL A 73 -25.70 -1.50 32.38
N ILE A 74 -25.19 -1.09 31.20
CA ILE A 74 -24.68 -2.03 30.20
C ILE A 74 -23.17 -2.15 30.37
N VAL A 75 -22.72 -3.39 30.66
CA VAL A 75 -21.29 -3.69 30.79
C VAL A 75 -20.89 -4.60 29.62
N ARG A 76 -19.86 -4.18 28.90
CA ARG A 76 -19.28 -4.89 27.77
C ARG A 76 -18.01 -5.60 28.22
N PHE A 77 -17.89 -6.86 27.82
CA PHE A 77 -16.73 -7.72 28.05
C PHE A 77 -16.14 -8.08 26.68
N SER A 78 -14.88 -7.74 26.47
CA SER A 78 -14.21 -8.02 25.19
C SER A 78 -12.77 -8.46 25.41
N MET A 79 -12.33 -9.40 24.59
CA MET A 79 -10.97 -9.89 24.51
C MET A 79 -10.65 -10.26 23.07
N VAL A 80 -9.43 -10.07 22.65
CA VAL A 80 -8.96 -10.41 21.30
C VAL A 80 -9.03 -11.93 21.11
N GLY A 81 -9.65 -12.34 20.00
CA GLY A 81 -9.90 -13.77 19.72
C GLY A 81 -11.19 -14.32 20.34
N TYR A 82 -11.99 -13.48 20.99
CA TYR A 82 -13.26 -13.87 21.61
C TYR A 82 -14.42 -12.99 21.16
N LYS A 83 -15.61 -13.55 21.05
CA LYS A 83 -16.85 -12.78 20.76
C LYS A 83 -17.17 -11.86 21.92
N THR A 84 -17.33 -10.56 21.62
CA THR A 84 -17.73 -9.56 22.62
C THR A 84 -19.07 -9.91 23.24
N ARG A 85 -19.18 -9.83 24.54
CA ARG A 85 -20.40 -10.11 25.28
C ARG A 85 -20.86 -8.89 26.08
N GLN A 86 -22.15 -8.61 26.08
CA GLN A 86 -22.75 -7.55 26.88
C GLN A 86 -23.62 -8.15 27.98
N ARG A 87 -23.64 -7.48 29.15
CA ARG A 87 -24.55 -7.78 30.23
C ARG A 87 -25.28 -6.51 30.66
N ILE A 88 -26.57 -6.60 30.79
CA ILE A 88 -27.44 -5.54 31.25
C ILE A 88 -27.75 -5.82 32.72
N LEU A 89 -27.35 -4.90 33.60
CA LEU A 89 -27.67 -4.92 35.02
C LEU A 89 -28.84 -3.95 35.24
N ARG A 90 -29.98 -4.45 35.71
CA ARG A 90 -31.15 -3.63 36.02
C ARG A 90 -31.13 -3.23 37.46
N ASN A 91 -31.21 -1.92 37.77
CA ASN A 91 -31.20 -1.34 39.11
C ASN A 91 -30.11 -1.91 40.03
N PRO A 92 -28.83 -1.97 39.62
CA PRO A 92 -27.75 -2.60 40.39
C PRO A 92 -27.48 -1.80 41.65
N ARG A 93 -27.38 -2.48 42.83
CA ARG A 93 -27.08 -1.88 44.13
C ARG A 93 -26.04 -2.73 44.89
N GLY A 94 -25.22 -2.13 45.72
CA GLY A 94 -24.27 -2.81 46.60
C GLY A 94 -23.13 -3.51 45.84
N LYS A 95 -22.79 -4.73 46.21
CA LYS A 95 -21.79 -5.55 45.53
C LYS A 95 -22.46 -6.52 44.56
N GLN A 96 -22.10 -6.43 43.26
CA GLN A 96 -22.54 -7.35 42.23
C GLN A 96 -21.36 -8.23 41.77
N THR A 97 -21.57 -9.54 41.62
CA THR A 97 -20.54 -10.45 41.14
C THR A 97 -21.01 -11.17 39.87
N LEU A 98 -20.17 -11.15 38.82
CA LEU A 98 -20.48 -11.78 37.56
C LEU A 98 -19.40 -12.79 37.15
N ARG A 99 -19.82 -13.95 36.67
CA ARG A 99 -18.97 -14.85 35.89
C ARG A 99 -19.40 -14.75 34.43
N VAL A 100 -18.45 -14.35 33.57
CA VAL A 100 -18.71 -14.16 32.14
C VAL A 100 -17.87 -15.12 31.35
N VAL A 101 -18.51 -15.92 30.50
CA VAL A 101 -17.84 -16.82 29.56
C VAL A 101 -17.76 -16.10 28.23
N LEU A 102 -16.56 -15.96 27.65
CA LEU A 102 -16.36 -15.48 26.27
C LEU A 102 -16.09 -16.64 25.35
N ASN A 103 -16.82 -16.71 24.26
CA ASN A 103 -16.67 -17.74 23.25
C ASN A 103 -15.53 -17.33 22.29
N PRO A 104 -14.61 -18.24 21.91
CA PRO A 104 -13.63 -17.97 20.87
C PRO A 104 -14.30 -17.54 19.56
N MET A 105 -13.65 -16.64 18.84
CA MET A 105 -14.08 -16.23 17.50
C MET A 105 -13.69 -17.29 16.47
N GLU A 106 -14.61 -17.65 15.62
CA GLU A 106 -14.38 -18.60 14.52
C GLU A 106 -14.01 -17.90 13.20
N SER A 107 -14.02 -16.54 13.14
CA SER A 107 -13.76 -15.77 11.92
C SER A 107 -12.77 -14.62 12.11
N LEU A 108 -12.01 -14.34 11.05
CA LEU A 108 -11.01 -13.27 10.97
C LEU A 108 -11.61 -11.84 10.92
N ASP A 109 -12.87 -11.69 10.51
CA ASP A 109 -13.47 -10.37 10.23
C ASP A 109 -13.77 -9.50 11.46
N GLU A 110 -13.98 -10.12 12.62
CA GLU A 110 -14.23 -9.40 13.88
C GLU A 110 -12.95 -9.04 14.66
N LEU A 111 -11.79 -9.55 14.23
CA LEU A 111 -10.49 -9.31 14.85
C LEU A 111 -9.94 -7.89 14.65
N VAL A 112 -10.48 -7.13 13.71
CA VAL A 112 -9.94 -5.83 13.29
C VAL A 112 -10.38 -4.66 14.19
N VAL A 113 -11.44 -4.81 14.97
CA VAL A 113 -12.14 -3.63 15.52
C VAL A 113 -11.73 -3.23 16.95
N THR A 114 -11.05 -4.05 17.76
CA THR A 114 -11.04 -3.75 19.21
C THR A 114 -9.69 -3.64 19.91
N GLU A 115 -8.57 -3.90 19.28
CA GLU A 115 -7.27 -3.57 19.89
C GLU A 115 -6.27 -3.15 18.81
N ARG A 116 -5.79 -1.93 18.90
CA ARG A 116 -4.50 -1.52 18.37
C ARG A 116 -3.45 -2.39 19.05
N ARG A 117 -3.30 -3.62 18.52
CA ARG A 117 -2.40 -4.63 19.08
C ARG A 117 -1.02 -4.04 19.21
N ARG A 118 -0.35 -4.34 20.28
CA ARG A 118 1.09 -4.14 20.38
C ARG A 118 1.74 -4.76 19.16
N GLN A 119 2.39 -3.93 18.38
CA GLN A 119 3.14 -4.41 17.22
C GLN A 119 4.40 -5.09 17.75
N THR A 120 4.45 -6.41 17.66
CA THR A 120 5.58 -7.24 18.11
C THR A 120 6.38 -7.79 16.93
N THR A 121 6.04 -7.39 15.71
CA THR A 121 6.76 -7.70 14.46
C THR A 121 7.01 -6.41 13.69
N GLN A 122 7.80 -6.47 12.63
CA GLN A 122 8.01 -5.31 11.74
C GLN A 122 6.84 -5.09 10.76
N THR A 123 5.84 -5.94 10.79
CA THR A 123 4.65 -5.86 9.94
C THR A 123 3.53 -5.13 10.67
N GLU A 124 3.08 -4.01 10.13
CA GLU A 124 1.95 -3.22 10.62
C GLU A 124 0.65 -3.64 9.94
N LYS A 125 -0.44 -3.75 10.71
CA LYS A 125 -1.79 -3.95 10.16
C LYS A 125 -2.44 -2.62 9.87
N LEU A 126 -2.96 -2.46 8.64
CA LEU A 126 -3.66 -1.27 8.16
C LEU A 126 -5.16 -1.55 8.06
N ASP A 127 -6.02 -0.57 8.38
CA ASP A 127 -7.46 -0.72 8.25
C ASP A 127 -7.91 -0.40 6.81
N ILE A 128 -8.55 -1.38 6.17
CA ILE A 128 -9.05 -1.23 4.80
C ILE A 128 -10.27 -0.30 4.70
N LYS A 129 -10.97 -0.03 5.81
CA LYS A 129 -12.13 0.87 5.80
C LYS A 129 -11.74 2.29 5.38
N ASP A 130 -10.51 2.70 5.70
CA ASP A 130 -10.01 4.02 5.34
C ASP A 130 -9.83 4.19 3.84
N VAL A 131 -9.49 3.11 3.12
CA VAL A 131 -9.37 3.12 1.65
C VAL A 131 -10.69 3.44 0.97
N ARG A 132 -11.78 2.78 1.39
CA ARG A 132 -13.07 2.89 0.72
C ARG A 132 -13.69 4.27 0.81
N ASN A 133 -13.30 5.03 1.81
CA ASN A 133 -13.92 6.28 2.20
C ASN A 133 -13.05 7.50 1.88
N SER A 134 -11.81 7.29 1.44
CA SER A 134 -10.89 8.36 1.11
C SER A 134 -11.12 8.92 -0.30
N PRO A 135 -10.88 10.22 -0.53
CA PRO A 135 -10.76 10.74 -1.89
C PRO A 135 -9.62 10.04 -2.61
N SER A 136 -9.84 9.63 -3.84
CA SER A 136 -8.92 8.76 -4.58
C SER A 136 -8.86 9.14 -6.05
N ALA A 137 -7.63 9.26 -6.58
CA ALA A 137 -7.38 9.45 -7.99
C ALA A 137 -7.37 8.13 -8.76
N THR A 138 -7.00 7.00 -8.12
CA THR A 138 -6.95 5.68 -8.75
C THR A 138 -8.21 4.83 -8.51
N GLY A 139 -9.24 5.40 -7.87
CA GLY A 139 -10.48 4.70 -7.56
C GLY A 139 -10.36 3.74 -6.37
N ASN A 140 -9.80 4.21 -5.26
CA ASN A 140 -9.70 3.54 -3.96
C ASN A 140 -8.84 2.27 -3.99
N SER A 141 -7.58 2.37 -4.39
CA SER A 141 -6.64 1.25 -4.34
C SER A 141 -6.02 1.06 -2.95
N VAL A 142 -5.63 -0.17 -2.62
CA VAL A 142 -4.89 -0.49 -1.39
C VAL A 142 -3.53 0.19 -1.38
N GLU A 143 -2.90 0.31 -2.53
CA GLU A 143 -1.60 0.97 -2.69
C GLU A 143 -1.66 2.46 -2.32
N GLU A 144 -2.78 3.15 -2.53
CA GLU A 144 -2.96 4.54 -2.05
C GLU A 144 -2.93 4.64 -0.51
N LEU A 145 -3.42 3.64 0.20
CA LEU A 145 -3.28 3.57 1.65
C LEU A 145 -1.82 3.37 2.06
N VAL A 146 -1.10 2.52 1.33
CA VAL A 146 0.33 2.26 1.55
C VAL A 146 1.16 3.51 1.26
N GLN A 147 0.87 4.26 0.20
CA GLN A 147 1.57 5.51 -0.16
C GLN A 147 1.51 6.59 0.93
N GLN A 148 0.53 6.53 1.83
CA GLN A 148 0.39 7.45 2.95
C GLN A 148 1.12 7.01 4.22
N GLN A 149 1.76 5.83 4.20
CA GLN A 149 2.48 5.32 5.36
C GLN A 149 3.86 5.96 5.49
N ALA A 150 4.40 5.94 6.71
CA ALA A 150 5.75 6.41 6.98
C ALA A 150 6.79 5.56 6.25
N GLY A 151 7.83 6.16 5.70
CA GLY A 151 8.86 5.49 4.91
C GLY A 151 8.46 5.15 3.47
N VAL A 152 7.26 5.54 3.06
CA VAL A 152 6.76 5.35 1.69
C VAL A 152 6.74 6.68 0.97
N SER A 153 7.17 6.67 -0.28
CA SER A 153 7.16 7.83 -1.16
C SER A 153 6.46 7.54 -2.48
N SER A 154 5.72 8.53 -2.97
CA SER A 154 5.13 8.55 -4.29
C SER A 154 5.13 9.98 -4.79
N HIS A 155 5.33 10.17 -6.08
CA HIS A 155 5.32 11.48 -6.74
C HIS A 155 4.28 11.56 -7.87
N ASN A 156 3.51 10.49 -8.05
CA ASN A 156 2.52 10.39 -9.11
C ASN A 156 1.22 9.80 -8.53
N GLU A 157 0.18 10.62 -8.47
CA GLU A 157 -1.13 10.23 -7.94
C GLU A 157 -1.92 9.28 -8.83
N MET A 158 -1.51 9.10 -10.08
CA MET A 158 -2.19 8.21 -11.03
C MET A 158 -1.58 6.80 -11.03
N SER A 159 -0.43 6.62 -10.38
CA SER A 159 0.25 5.33 -10.32
C SER A 159 -0.08 4.58 -9.04
N SER A 160 -0.26 3.26 -9.16
CA SER A 160 -0.30 2.34 -8.02
C SER A 160 1.09 2.00 -7.47
N GLN A 161 2.16 2.47 -8.13
CA GLN A 161 3.53 2.25 -7.70
C GLN A 161 3.88 3.10 -6.48
N TYR A 162 4.70 2.56 -5.61
CA TYR A 162 5.25 3.25 -4.46
C TYR A 162 6.68 2.80 -4.19
N ASN A 163 7.48 3.72 -3.68
CA ASN A 163 8.87 3.50 -3.30
C ASN A 163 8.97 3.41 -1.79
N VAL A 164 9.84 2.54 -1.26
CA VAL A 164 9.96 2.34 0.19
C VAL A 164 11.41 2.47 0.62
N ARG A 165 11.65 3.50 1.46
CA ARG A 165 12.99 3.74 2.04
C ARG A 165 14.11 3.67 1.01
N GLY A 166 13.93 4.39 -0.10
CA GLY A 166 14.89 4.50 -1.18
C GLY A 166 14.90 3.36 -2.20
N GLY A 167 14.14 2.29 -1.97
CA GLY A 167 13.97 1.24 -2.97
C GLY A 167 12.97 1.63 -4.04
N SER A 168 13.11 1.07 -5.24
CA SER A 168 12.21 1.29 -6.36
C SER A 168 10.92 0.45 -6.20
N PHE A 169 9.92 0.72 -7.05
CA PHE A 169 8.61 0.06 -6.97
C PHE A 169 8.68 -1.46 -7.20
N ASP A 170 9.62 -1.93 -7.99
CA ASP A 170 9.84 -3.35 -8.29
C ASP A 170 10.53 -4.11 -7.15
N GLU A 171 11.04 -3.40 -6.14
CA GLU A 171 11.60 -3.99 -4.91
C GLU A 171 10.55 -4.33 -3.85
N ASN A 172 9.25 -4.18 -4.14
CA ASN A 172 8.16 -4.42 -3.22
C ASN A 172 7.46 -5.75 -3.53
N ALA A 173 7.33 -6.62 -2.51
CA ALA A 173 6.60 -7.87 -2.62
C ALA A 173 5.11 -7.66 -2.33
N VAL A 174 4.25 -8.33 -3.09
CA VAL A 174 2.80 -8.38 -2.84
C VAL A 174 2.38 -9.83 -2.70
N TYR A 175 1.69 -10.12 -1.60
CA TYR A 175 1.12 -11.44 -1.32
C TYR A 175 -0.39 -11.34 -1.13
N ILE A 176 -1.13 -12.30 -1.66
CA ILE A 176 -2.56 -12.49 -1.40
C ILE A 176 -2.74 -13.90 -0.83
N ASN A 177 -3.18 -14.02 0.42
CA ASN A 177 -3.37 -15.29 1.13
C ASN A 177 -2.13 -16.22 1.02
N ASN A 178 -0.93 -15.70 1.28
CA ASN A 178 0.38 -16.37 1.18
C ASN A 178 0.85 -16.72 -0.25
N VAL A 179 0.15 -16.29 -1.28
CA VAL A 179 0.53 -16.46 -2.68
C VAL A 179 1.17 -15.18 -3.18
N GLU A 180 2.39 -15.26 -3.71
CA GLU A 180 3.06 -14.14 -4.36
C GLU A 180 2.31 -13.76 -5.65
N VAL A 181 2.11 -12.47 -5.86
CA VAL A 181 1.41 -11.92 -7.01
C VAL A 181 2.38 -11.09 -7.84
N TYR A 182 2.39 -11.34 -9.15
CA TYR A 182 3.28 -10.66 -10.10
C TYR A 182 2.52 -9.53 -10.81
N ARG A 183 3.23 -8.44 -11.08
CA ARG A 183 2.75 -7.38 -11.97
C ARG A 183 3.13 -7.69 -13.41
N PRO A 184 2.43 -7.12 -14.41
CA PRO A 184 2.88 -7.18 -15.80
C PRO A 184 4.32 -6.65 -15.96
N PHE A 185 5.10 -7.27 -16.84
CA PHE A 185 6.54 -7.03 -16.97
C PHE A 185 6.89 -5.82 -17.85
N LEU A 186 6.04 -5.49 -18.83
CA LEU A 186 6.27 -4.36 -19.76
C LEU A 186 5.73 -3.03 -19.22
N VAL A 187 4.86 -3.04 -18.23
CA VAL A 187 4.25 -1.81 -17.69
C VAL A 187 5.32 -0.78 -17.35
N ARG A 188 5.16 0.42 -17.95
CA ARG A 188 5.99 1.60 -17.64
C ARG A 188 5.44 2.33 -16.44
N SER A 189 6.28 3.11 -15.75
CA SER A 189 5.80 4.04 -14.72
C SER A 189 5.10 5.23 -15.37
N GLY A 190 4.00 5.69 -14.80
CA GLY A 190 3.34 6.92 -15.18
C GLY A 190 1.92 6.74 -15.73
N GLN A 191 1.66 7.17 -16.97
CA GLN A 191 0.31 7.32 -17.51
C GLN A 191 -0.41 5.98 -17.76
N GLN A 192 0.31 4.93 -18.10
CA GLN A 192 -0.25 3.59 -18.40
C GLN A 192 -0.65 2.83 -17.13
N GLU A 193 -0.10 3.23 -15.99
CA GLU A 193 -0.29 2.54 -14.72
C GLU A 193 -1.31 3.27 -13.87
N GLY A 194 -2.29 2.76 -13.50
CA GLY A 194 -3.26 3.29 -12.55
C GLY A 194 -4.01 2.16 -11.88
N LEU A 195 -3.51 0.93 -12.07
CA LEU A 195 -4.33 -0.24 -11.86
C LEU A 195 -3.69 -1.16 -10.83
N SER A 196 -4.26 -1.12 -9.62
CA SER A 196 -3.97 -2.08 -8.58
C SER A 196 -4.47 -3.47 -8.99
N ILE A 197 -3.63 -4.50 -8.85
CA ILE A 197 -4.04 -5.91 -8.95
C ILE A 197 -5.04 -6.26 -7.84
N ILE A 198 -4.99 -5.56 -6.70
CA ILE A 198 -5.78 -5.85 -5.52
C ILE A 198 -7.16 -5.20 -5.65
N ASN A 199 -8.22 -5.99 -5.59
CA ASN A 199 -9.58 -5.47 -5.48
C ASN A 199 -9.90 -5.14 -4.02
N PRO A 200 -10.04 -3.86 -3.63
CA PRO A 200 -10.24 -3.45 -2.23
C PRO A 200 -11.54 -3.97 -1.63
N ASP A 201 -12.55 -4.28 -2.45
CA ASP A 201 -13.82 -4.81 -1.98
C ASP A 201 -13.70 -6.25 -1.47
N MET A 202 -12.70 -6.99 -1.95
CA MET A 202 -12.40 -8.35 -1.51
C MET A 202 -11.46 -8.43 -0.31
N VAL A 203 -10.81 -7.32 0.07
CA VAL A 203 -9.80 -7.31 1.13
C VAL A 203 -10.42 -7.37 2.51
N GLY A 204 -10.00 -8.34 3.31
CA GLY A 204 -10.33 -8.49 4.73
C GLY A 204 -9.29 -7.84 5.65
N SER A 205 -8.00 -8.03 5.37
CA SER A 205 -6.93 -7.38 6.13
C SER A 205 -5.73 -7.07 5.25
N VAL A 206 -5.02 -6.00 5.63
CA VAL A 206 -3.79 -5.52 5.00
C VAL A 206 -2.70 -5.52 6.04
N ALA A 207 -1.55 -6.11 5.72
CA ALA A 207 -0.35 -6.06 6.55
C ALA A 207 0.80 -5.53 5.70
N PHE A 208 1.54 -4.55 6.22
CA PHE A 208 2.59 -3.85 5.50
C PHE A 208 3.87 -3.77 6.32
N SER A 209 5.02 -3.95 5.67
CA SER A 209 6.34 -3.80 6.27
C SER A 209 7.27 -2.99 5.39
N THR A 210 7.92 -1.98 5.94
CA THR A 210 8.88 -1.09 5.26
C THR A 210 10.33 -1.59 5.36
N GLY A 211 10.54 -2.82 5.82
CA GLY A 211 11.84 -3.47 5.96
C GLY A 211 11.94 -4.29 7.24
N GLY A 212 12.97 -5.11 7.38
CA GLY A 212 13.11 -6.00 8.52
C GLY A 212 12.08 -7.14 8.55
N PHE A 213 11.44 -7.48 7.43
CA PHE A 213 10.37 -8.48 7.34
C PHE A 213 10.88 -9.92 7.48
N GLU A 214 9.97 -10.80 7.86
CA GLU A 214 10.22 -12.20 8.21
C GLU A 214 10.75 -13.05 7.04
N ALA A 215 11.38 -14.21 7.34
CA ALA A 215 11.99 -15.10 6.34
C ALA A 215 11.00 -15.76 5.38
N LYS A 216 9.70 -15.81 5.72
CA LYS A 216 8.65 -16.34 4.83
C LYS A 216 8.47 -15.52 3.54
N TYR A 217 8.81 -14.23 3.58
CA TYR A 217 8.74 -13.35 2.42
C TYR A 217 10.07 -13.33 1.68
N GLY A 218 10.07 -13.47 0.37
CA GLY A 218 11.26 -13.62 -0.45
C GLY A 218 11.39 -12.62 -1.58
N ASP A 219 12.58 -12.65 -2.17
CA ASP A 219 12.96 -12.11 -3.46
C ASP A 219 12.70 -10.60 -3.70
N LYS A 220 12.59 -9.83 -2.61
CA LYS A 220 12.43 -8.37 -2.65
C LYS A 220 13.24 -7.70 -1.54
N MET A 221 13.74 -6.48 -1.82
CA MET A 221 14.68 -5.77 -0.95
C MET A 221 14.03 -4.65 -0.13
N SER A 222 12.83 -4.15 -0.48
CA SER A 222 12.33 -2.93 0.12
C SER A 222 11.15 -3.12 1.03
N SER A 223 10.05 -3.70 0.58
CA SER A 223 8.85 -3.86 1.39
C SER A 223 8.06 -5.12 1.10
N VAL A 224 7.09 -5.39 1.97
CA VAL A 224 6.10 -6.45 1.80
C VAL A 224 4.72 -5.90 2.07
N LEU A 225 3.80 -6.16 1.15
CA LEU A 225 2.37 -5.95 1.27
C LEU A 225 1.68 -7.32 1.28
N ASP A 226 1.13 -7.72 2.43
CA ASP A 226 0.46 -9.01 2.62
C ASP A 226 -1.04 -8.80 2.82
N ILE A 227 -1.82 -9.32 1.90
CA ILE A 227 -3.26 -9.16 1.80
C ILE A 227 -3.94 -10.47 2.17
N THR A 228 -4.96 -10.39 3.00
CA THR A 228 -5.88 -11.51 3.23
C THR A 228 -7.25 -11.14 2.69
N TYR A 229 -7.82 -11.97 1.82
CA TYR A 229 -9.17 -11.79 1.31
C TYR A 229 -10.23 -12.14 2.35
N ARG A 230 -11.39 -11.52 2.22
CA ARG A 230 -12.54 -11.75 3.11
C ARG A 230 -13.05 -13.19 2.99
N GLN A 231 -13.43 -13.73 4.15
CA GLN A 231 -14.21 -14.96 4.26
C GLN A 231 -15.56 -14.61 4.88
N PRO A 232 -16.57 -14.26 4.07
CA PRO A 232 -17.86 -13.86 4.59
C PRO A 232 -18.50 -14.99 5.40
N GLN A 233 -19.14 -14.65 6.52
CA GLN A 233 -19.86 -15.58 7.38
C GLN A 233 -21.36 -15.62 7.04
N LYS A 234 -21.84 -14.60 6.36
CA LYS A 234 -23.22 -14.44 5.87
C LYS A 234 -23.18 -13.83 4.47
N THR A 235 -24.29 -13.86 3.77
CA THR A 235 -24.41 -13.19 2.47
C THR A 235 -24.32 -11.69 2.66
N GLU A 236 -23.45 -11.06 1.90
CA GLU A 236 -23.22 -9.62 1.83
C GLU A 236 -22.94 -9.22 0.39
N ALA A 237 -23.31 -8.00 0.02
CA ALA A 237 -22.99 -7.48 -1.29
C ALA A 237 -22.72 -5.97 -1.21
N SER A 238 -21.96 -5.45 -2.16
CA SER A 238 -21.81 -4.01 -2.34
C SER A 238 -21.60 -3.69 -3.82
N ALA A 239 -22.06 -2.50 -4.21
CA ALA A 239 -21.79 -1.96 -5.53
C ALA A 239 -21.47 -0.48 -5.43
N SER A 240 -20.55 0.00 -6.25
CA SER A 240 -20.23 1.42 -6.34
C SER A 240 -20.09 1.86 -7.80
N VAL A 241 -20.50 3.09 -8.08
CA VAL A 241 -20.36 3.74 -9.39
C VAL A 241 -19.81 5.15 -9.17
N SER A 242 -18.81 5.53 -9.95
CA SER A 242 -18.19 6.85 -9.92
C SER A 242 -17.77 7.30 -11.31
N LEU A 243 -17.28 8.54 -11.44
CA LEU A 243 -16.69 9.03 -12.69
C LEU A 243 -15.40 8.26 -13.08
N LEU A 244 -14.80 7.52 -12.16
CA LEU A 244 -13.58 6.73 -12.38
C LEU A 244 -13.85 5.25 -12.66
N GLY A 245 -15.12 4.83 -12.70
CA GLY A 245 -15.52 3.45 -12.97
C GLY A 245 -16.59 2.92 -12.04
N ALA A 246 -16.75 1.59 -12.04
CA ALA A 246 -17.72 0.88 -11.24
C ALA A 246 -17.12 -0.39 -10.63
N SER A 247 -17.64 -0.80 -9.47
CA SER A 247 -17.30 -2.08 -8.84
C SER A 247 -18.52 -2.76 -8.25
N ALA A 248 -18.45 -4.10 -8.21
CA ALA A 248 -19.44 -4.93 -7.55
C ALA A 248 -18.76 -6.05 -6.78
N TYR A 249 -19.27 -6.32 -5.59
CA TYR A 249 -18.77 -7.38 -4.71
C TYR A 249 -19.96 -8.21 -4.20
N VAL A 250 -19.78 -9.52 -4.19
CA VAL A 250 -20.73 -10.47 -3.60
C VAL A 250 -19.96 -11.46 -2.74
N GLY A 251 -20.34 -11.55 -1.47
CA GLY A 251 -19.85 -12.54 -0.53
C GLY A 251 -20.98 -13.47 -0.09
N ILE A 252 -20.73 -14.78 -0.13
CA ILE A 252 -21.67 -15.79 0.34
C ILE A 252 -20.98 -16.61 1.42
N GLY A 253 -21.53 -16.60 2.62
CA GLY A 253 -20.99 -17.28 3.79
C GLY A 253 -21.86 -18.40 4.31
N GLY A 254 -21.21 -19.48 4.74
CA GLY A 254 -21.83 -20.63 5.40
C GLY A 254 -20.86 -21.33 6.34
N LYS A 255 -21.34 -22.30 7.09
CA LYS A 255 -20.53 -23.01 8.12
C LYS A 255 -19.31 -23.75 7.53
N ARG A 256 -19.42 -24.29 6.31
CA ARG A 256 -18.35 -25.06 5.66
C ARG A 256 -17.86 -24.45 4.35
N PHE A 257 -18.57 -23.50 3.82
CA PHE A 257 -18.32 -22.92 2.52
C PHE A 257 -18.43 -21.40 2.59
N SER A 258 -17.45 -20.71 2.03
CA SER A 258 -17.41 -19.27 1.93
C SER A 258 -16.86 -18.91 0.56
N MET A 259 -17.48 -17.97 -0.13
CA MET A 259 -16.98 -17.43 -1.39
C MET A 259 -17.15 -15.93 -1.48
N SER A 260 -16.20 -15.29 -2.16
CA SER A 260 -16.18 -13.87 -2.45
C SER A 260 -15.93 -13.67 -3.93
N HIS A 261 -16.68 -12.80 -4.57
CA HIS A 261 -16.53 -12.42 -5.97
C HIS A 261 -16.49 -10.91 -6.08
N GLY A 262 -15.51 -10.40 -6.81
CA GLY A 262 -15.36 -8.97 -7.09
C GLY A 262 -15.22 -8.74 -8.58
N LEU A 263 -16.03 -7.84 -9.13
CA LEU A 263 -15.95 -7.36 -10.50
C LEU A 263 -15.64 -5.87 -10.45
N ARG A 264 -14.71 -5.41 -11.27
CA ARG A 264 -14.28 -4.03 -11.28
C ARG A 264 -14.02 -3.57 -12.70
N TYR A 265 -14.66 -2.45 -13.07
CA TYR A 265 -14.35 -1.68 -14.27
C TYR A 265 -13.80 -0.33 -13.88
N LYS A 266 -12.67 0.06 -14.44
CA LYS A 266 -12.05 1.36 -14.22
C LYS A 266 -11.72 2.05 -15.51
N THR A 267 -11.81 3.38 -15.49
CA THR A 267 -11.35 4.24 -16.57
C THR A 267 -10.77 5.51 -15.99
N ASN A 268 -9.54 5.83 -16.36
CA ASN A 268 -8.89 7.07 -15.95
C ASN A 268 -9.06 8.18 -16.99
N LYS A 269 -9.90 7.98 -18.01
CA LYS A 269 -10.11 8.94 -19.12
C LYS A 269 -10.38 10.35 -18.61
N TYR A 270 -11.23 10.49 -17.59
CA TYR A 270 -11.57 11.79 -17.01
C TYR A 270 -10.37 12.48 -16.33
N LEU A 271 -9.51 11.73 -15.64
CA LEU A 271 -8.31 12.26 -15.00
C LEU A 271 -7.22 12.58 -16.02
N LEU A 272 -6.95 11.65 -16.93
CA LEU A 272 -5.93 11.78 -17.95
C LEU A 272 -6.22 12.95 -18.90
N GLY A 273 -7.49 13.25 -19.21
CA GLY A 273 -7.89 14.43 -19.96
C GLY A 273 -7.63 15.76 -19.23
N SER A 274 -7.04 15.75 -18.03
CA SER A 274 -6.61 16.93 -17.28
C SER A 274 -5.11 17.14 -17.24
N LEU A 275 -4.36 16.24 -17.83
CA LEU A 275 -2.90 16.42 -17.94
C LEU A 275 -2.60 17.58 -18.88
N ASP A 276 -1.47 18.22 -18.62
CA ASP A 276 -0.95 19.29 -19.46
C ASP A 276 -0.53 18.77 -20.86
N THR A 277 -0.17 17.48 -20.93
CA THR A 277 -0.10 16.74 -22.18
C THR A 277 -1.52 16.46 -22.66
N GLU A 278 -2.11 17.41 -23.35
CA GLU A 278 -3.39 17.20 -24.01
C GLU A 278 -3.31 15.99 -24.96
N GLY A 279 -4.33 15.13 -24.89
CA GLY A 279 -4.38 13.93 -25.72
C GLY A 279 -5.70 13.17 -25.54
N GLU A 280 -6.04 12.36 -26.52
CA GLU A 280 -7.17 11.45 -26.39
C GLU A 280 -6.71 10.16 -25.70
N TYR A 281 -7.12 10.02 -24.45
CA TYR A 281 -6.83 8.85 -23.62
C TYR A 281 -8.04 7.93 -23.56
N LYS A 282 -7.84 6.65 -23.84
CA LYS A 282 -8.87 5.60 -23.78
C LYS A 282 -8.36 4.40 -22.96
N PRO A 283 -8.22 4.56 -21.62
CA PRO A 283 -7.92 3.43 -20.75
C PRO A 283 -9.20 2.68 -20.38
N ASP A 284 -9.21 1.39 -20.60
CA ASP A 284 -10.28 0.48 -20.22
C ASP A 284 -9.67 -0.69 -19.45
N TYR A 285 -10.10 -0.86 -18.22
CA TYR A 285 -9.67 -1.94 -17.35
C TYR A 285 -10.86 -2.70 -16.80
N LEU A 286 -10.85 -4.00 -17.02
CA LEU A 286 -11.83 -4.92 -16.45
C LEU A 286 -11.11 -6.02 -15.69
N ASP A 287 -11.47 -6.24 -14.42
CA ASP A 287 -11.00 -7.40 -13.68
C ASP A 287 -12.14 -8.12 -12.93
N TYR A 288 -12.02 -9.42 -12.90
CA TYR A 288 -12.83 -10.31 -12.08
C TYR A 288 -11.94 -11.12 -11.17
N GLN A 289 -12.25 -11.09 -9.88
CA GLN A 289 -11.53 -11.82 -8.85
C GLN A 289 -12.47 -12.70 -8.05
N THR A 290 -11.99 -13.87 -7.64
CA THR A 290 -12.75 -14.81 -6.83
C THR A 290 -11.88 -15.41 -5.73
N PHE A 291 -12.48 -15.63 -4.58
CA PHE A 291 -11.88 -16.38 -3.48
C PHE A 291 -12.92 -17.34 -2.92
N ILE A 292 -12.61 -18.63 -2.91
CA ILE A 292 -13.49 -19.69 -2.48
C ILE A 292 -12.77 -20.50 -1.38
N SER A 293 -13.41 -20.68 -0.23
CA SER A 293 -12.89 -21.45 0.88
C SER A 293 -13.89 -22.56 1.25
N TYR A 294 -13.44 -23.79 1.21
CA TYR A 294 -14.22 -24.96 1.59
C TYR A 294 -13.56 -25.71 2.75
N ARG A 295 -14.34 -25.94 3.81
CA ARG A 295 -13.93 -26.64 5.02
C ARG A 295 -14.87 -27.81 5.27
N PRO A 296 -14.60 -28.98 4.68
CA PRO A 296 -15.44 -30.17 4.85
C PRO A 296 -15.57 -30.57 6.34
N ASP A 297 -14.49 -30.41 7.09
CA ASP A 297 -14.40 -30.68 8.52
C ASP A 297 -13.41 -29.74 9.22
N SER A 298 -13.08 -29.99 10.48
CA SER A 298 -12.11 -29.19 11.26
C SER A 298 -10.65 -29.46 10.89
N LEU A 299 -10.37 -30.54 10.15
CA LEU A 299 -9.01 -30.97 9.79
C LEU A 299 -8.58 -30.47 8.43
N TRP A 300 -9.50 -30.30 7.50
CA TRP A 300 -9.21 -29.90 6.12
C TRP A 300 -9.74 -28.51 5.78
N SER A 301 -8.96 -27.75 5.03
CA SER A 301 -9.41 -26.56 4.29
C SER A 301 -8.84 -26.57 2.88
N VAL A 302 -9.68 -26.18 1.94
CA VAL A 302 -9.32 -26.01 0.53
C VAL A 302 -9.69 -24.58 0.15
N ASP A 303 -8.70 -23.78 -0.25
CA ASP A 303 -8.87 -22.38 -0.62
C ASP A 303 -8.45 -22.21 -2.09
N PHE A 304 -9.30 -21.57 -2.89
CA PHE A 304 -9.02 -21.23 -4.28
C PHE A 304 -9.10 -19.74 -4.49
N ILE A 305 -8.09 -19.20 -5.18
CA ILE A 305 -8.03 -17.80 -5.65
C ILE A 305 -7.99 -17.81 -7.17
N GLY A 306 -8.77 -16.95 -7.80
CA GLY A 306 -8.74 -16.72 -9.24
C GLY A 306 -8.80 -15.24 -9.57
N ASN A 307 -8.05 -14.80 -10.59
CA ASN A 307 -8.08 -13.45 -11.13
C ASN A 307 -7.97 -13.50 -12.65
N ILE A 308 -8.83 -12.74 -13.32
CA ILE A 308 -8.79 -12.49 -14.75
C ILE A 308 -8.83 -10.98 -14.92
N SER A 309 -7.81 -10.40 -15.54
CA SER A 309 -7.78 -8.96 -15.83
C SER A 309 -7.42 -8.70 -17.27
N ASP A 310 -8.06 -7.69 -17.85
CA ASP A 310 -7.84 -7.21 -19.21
C ASP A 310 -7.74 -5.68 -19.17
N ASN A 311 -6.57 -5.16 -19.53
CA ASN A 311 -6.29 -3.74 -19.55
C ASN A 311 -5.91 -3.31 -20.95
N HIS A 312 -6.69 -2.41 -21.52
CA HIS A 312 -6.47 -1.77 -22.80
C HIS A 312 -6.18 -0.30 -22.58
N TYR A 313 -5.14 0.19 -23.18
CA TYR A 313 -4.79 1.59 -23.16
C TYR A 313 -4.52 2.08 -24.57
N THR A 314 -5.15 3.19 -24.95
CA THR A 314 -4.86 3.90 -26.19
C THR A 314 -4.59 5.36 -25.86
N PHE A 315 -3.54 5.88 -26.43
CA PHE A 315 -3.16 7.28 -26.31
C PHE A 315 -2.89 7.89 -27.68
N GLN A 316 -3.51 9.04 -27.95
CA GLN A 316 -3.24 9.90 -29.11
C GLN A 316 -2.84 11.27 -28.59
N PRO A 317 -1.57 11.68 -28.70
CA PRO A 317 -1.13 12.97 -28.21
C PRO A 317 -1.78 14.11 -29.02
N SER A 318 -2.12 15.20 -28.35
CA SER A 318 -2.58 16.44 -28.96
C SER A 318 -1.46 17.46 -29.00
N ASN A 319 -1.60 18.42 -29.90
CA ASN A 319 -0.69 19.57 -29.97
C ASN A 319 -0.71 20.36 -28.67
N ARG A 320 0.43 20.84 -28.24
CA ARG A 320 0.53 21.62 -27.02
C ARG A 320 1.50 22.80 -27.12
N GLU A 321 1.29 23.78 -26.25
CA GLU A 321 2.24 24.86 -25.99
C GLU A 321 2.47 24.97 -24.49
N THR A 322 3.74 25.01 -24.07
CA THR A 322 4.13 25.10 -22.65
C THR A 322 5.18 26.20 -22.49
N SER A 323 4.93 27.18 -21.60
CA SER A 323 5.91 28.18 -21.23
C SER A 323 6.65 27.77 -19.97
N PHE A 324 7.99 27.98 -19.95
CA PHE A 324 8.84 27.62 -18.82
C PHE A 324 10.03 28.62 -18.73
N GLY A 325 10.75 28.60 -17.62
CA GLY A 325 11.89 29.47 -17.36
C GLY A 325 11.71 30.37 -16.13
N THR A 326 12.33 31.53 -16.15
CA THR A 326 12.24 32.53 -15.07
C THR A 326 11.41 33.73 -15.51
N LEU A 327 11.10 34.67 -14.61
CA LEU A 327 10.37 35.90 -14.94
C LEU A 327 11.07 36.77 -15.99
N THR A 328 12.40 36.66 -16.09
CA THR A 328 13.24 37.46 -17.01
C THR A 328 13.72 36.66 -18.23
N ASP A 329 13.55 35.37 -18.23
CA ASP A 329 13.98 34.47 -19.30
C ASP A 329 12.91 33.36 -19.52
N VAL A 330 11.88 33.71 -20.32
CA VAL A 330 10.72 32.85 -20.60
C VAL A 330 10.95 32.19 -21.97
N LYS A 331 10.84 30.86 -21.98
CA LYS A 331 10.84 30.07 -23.20
C LYS A 331 9.44 29.52 -23.45
N SER A 332 9.04 29.41 -24.72
CA SER A 332 7.81 28.73 -25.17
C SER A 332 8.18 27.51 -26.00
N PHE A 333 7.65 26.38 -25.60
CA PHE A 333 7.80 25.12 -26.33
C PHE A 333 6.46 24.73 -26.94
N LYS A 334 6.41 24.69 -28.27
CA LYS A 334 5.25 24.26 -29.05
C LYS A 334 5.55 22.93 -29.70
N VAL A 335 4.64 22.01 -29.64
CA VAL A 335 4.78 20.72 -30.33
C VAL A 335 3.49 20.31 -31.01
N TYR A 336 3.62 19.85 -32.25
CA TYR A 336 2.57 19.25 -33.04
C TYR A 336 2.81 17.76 -33.11
N PHE A 337 1.84 16.99 -32.66
CA PHE A 337 1.92 15.54 -32.61
C PHE A 337 1.09 14.87 -33.69
N ASP A 338 1.55 13.73 -34.14
CA ASP A 338 0.81 12.76 -34.91
C ASP A 338 1.13 11.33 -34.43
N GLY A 339 0.17 10.42 -34.65
CA GLY A 339 0.33 9.02 -34.29
C GLY A 339 -0.42 8.59 -33.01
N GLN A 340 -0.10 7.40 -32.52
CA GLN A 340 -0.79 6.80 -31.39
C GLN A 340 0.05 5.73 -30.67
N GLU A 341 -0.31 5.46 -29.44
CA GLU A 341 0.14 4.34 -28.63
C GLU A 341 -1.05 3.42 -28.32
N LYS A 342 -0.83 2.10 -28.38
CA LYS A 342 -1.80 1.08 -27.99
C LYS A 342 -1.12 0.00 -27.17
N ASP A 343 -1.64 -0.24 -25.98
CA ASP A 343 -1.15 -1.24 -25.06
C ASP A 343 -2.24 -2.21 -24.65
N LEU A 344 -1.83 -3.45 -24.44
CA LEU A 344 -2.67 -4.53 -23.92
C LEU A 344 -1.90 -5.26 -22.83
N PHE A 345 -2.52 -5.38 -21.65
CA PHE A 345 -2.02 -6.22 -20.56
C PHE A 345 -3.12 -7.17 -20.11
N ARG A 346 -3.02 -8.43 -20.51
CA ARG A 346 -3.96 -9.49 -20.10
C ARG A 346 -3.30 -10.42 -19.12
N THR A 347 -3.92 -10.59 -17.94
CA THR A 347 -3.40 -11.42 -16.88
C THR A 347 -4.42 -12.47 -16.45
N LEU A 348 -3.95 -13.70 -16.30
CA LEU A 348 -4.68 -14.81 -15.68
C LEU A 348 -3.87 -15.29 -14.48
N PHE A 349 -4.49 -15.38 -13.33
CA PHE A 349 -3.86 -15.88 -12.13
C PHE A 349 -4.79 -16.85 -11.40
N GLY A 350 -4.25 -17.97 -10.96
CA GLY A 350 -4.97 -18.95 -10.18
C GLY A 350 -4.09 -19.56 -9.09
N ALA A 351 -4.67 -19.83 -7.91
CA ALA A 351 -3.98 -20.51 -6.84
C ALA A 351 -4.92 -21.46 -6.07
N LEU A 352 -4.44 -22.63 -5.74
CA LEU A 352 -5.12 -23.64 -4.94
C LEU A 352 -4.26 -23.96 -3.70
N ASN A 353 -4.82 -23.78 -2.52
CA ASN A 353 -4.18 -24.09 -1.25
C ASN A 353 -4.98 -25.18 -0.51
N ILE A 354 -4.35 -26.32 -0.25
CA ILE A 354 -4.94 -27.42 0.50
C ILE A 354 -4.20 -27.54 1.82
N THR A 355 -4.91 -27.33 2.93
CA THR A 355 -4.35 -27.40 4.27
C THR A 355 -4.94 -28.56 5.05
N ARG A 356 -4.07 -29.37 5.63
CA ARG A 356 -4.44 -30.40 6.60
C ARG A 356 -3.91 -30.06 7.99
N ARG A 357 -4.78 -30.12 8.98
CA ARG A 357 -4.42 -29.94 10.39
C ARG A 357 -4.21 -31.29 11.05
N PHE A 358 -3.08 -31.42 11.74
CA PHE A 358 -2.73 -32.61 12.55
C PHE A 358 -2.87 -32.24 14.03
N GLY A 359 -4.08 -32.32 14.54
CA GLY A 359 -4.42 -31.85 15.88
C GLY A 359 -4.55 -30.32 15.96
N LYS A 360 -4.38 -29.76 17.18
CA LYS A 360 -4.57 -28.31 17.45
C LYS A 360 -3.35 -27.46 17.06
N ASN A 361 -2.18 -28.06 16.93
CA ASN A 361 -0.92 -27.35 16.95
C ASN A 361 -0.14 -27.44 15.63
N THR A 362 -0.42 -28.41 14.78
CA THR A 362 0.35 -28.66 13.55
C THR A 362 -0.54 -28.57 12.34
N SER A 363 -0.08 -27.92 11.28
CA SER A 363 -0.72 -27.90 9.97
C SER A 363 0.31 -28.05 8.86
N VAL A 364 -0.11 -28.69 7.77
CA VAL A 364 0.66 -28.78 6.53
C VAL A 364 -0.23 -28.26 5.40
N SER A 365 0.31 -27.40 4.58
CA SER A 365 -0.38 -26.78 3.43
C SER A 365 0.40 -27.08 2.16
N LEU A 366 -0.32 -27.52 1.12
CA LEU A 366 0.20 -27.60 -0.25
C LEU A 366 -0.45 -26.48 -1.07
N LEU A 367 0.36 -25.60 -1.58
CA LEU A 367 -0.06 -24.46 -2.39
C LEU A 367 0.49 -24.60 -3.79
N ALA A 368 -0.39 -24.61 -4.78
CA ALA A 368 -0.08 -24.57 -6.20
C ALA A 368 -0.62 -23.26 -6.79
N SER A 369 0.19 -22.53 -7.55
CA SER A 369 -0.26 -21.32 -8.22
C SER A 369 0.30 -21.23 -9.64
N ALA A 370 -0.46 -20.57 -10.51
CA ALA A 370 -0.07 -20.30 -11.89
C ALA A 370 -0.43 -18.85 -12.25
N PHE A 371 0.52 -18.15 -12.82
CA PHE A 371 0.39 -16.81 -13.36
C PHE A 371 0.71 -16.82 -14.84
N TYR A 372 -0.13 -16.19 -15.65
CA TYR A 372 0.07 -15.98 -17.06
C TYR A 372 -0.16 -14.52 -17.40
N THR A 373 0.73 -13.93 -18.19
CA THR A 373 0.52 -12.60 -18.78
C THR A 373 0.81 -12.60 -20.27
N LYS A 374 -0.03 -11.88 -21.01
CA LYS A 374 0.21 -11.50 -22.40
C LYS A 374 0.22 -10.00 -22.49
N GLU A 375 1.34 -9.45 -22.92
CA GLU A 375 1.60 -8.03 -22.92
C GLU A 375 1.98 -7.55 -24.29
N GLN A 376 1.45 -6.40 -24.66
CA GLN A 376 1.73 -5.74 -25.93
C GLN A 376 1.82 -4.24 -25.66
N GLU A 377 2.86 -3.63 -26.21
CA GLU A 377 3.05 -2.19 -26.22
C GLU A 377 3.45 -1.79 -27.64
N THR A 378 2.62 -1.00 -28.28
CA THR A 378 2.83 -0.59 -29.67
C THR A 378 2.59 0.89 -29.81
N TYR A 379 3.58 1.60 -30.33
CA TYR A 379 3.47 3.03 -30.53
C TYR A 379 4.16 3.45 -31.82
N ASP A 380 3.57 4.46 -32.47
CA ASP A 380 4.11 5.28 -33.54
C ASP A 380 3.72 6.71 -33.19
N ILE A 381 4.68 7.49 -32.71
CA ILE A 381 4.46 8.89 -32.30
C ILE A 381 5.49 9.75 -32.99
N GLN A 382 5.01 10.74 -33.72
CA GLN A 382 5.82 11.76 -34.35
C GLN A 382 5.50 13.09 -33.71
N GLY A 383 6.54 13.90 -33.43
CA GLY A 383 6.40 15.26 -32.92
C GLY A 383 7.24 16.24 -33.73
N GLN A 384 6.66 17.38 -34.05
CA GLN A 384 7.38 18.55 -34.60
C GLN A 384 7.34 19.63 -33.54
N TYR A 385 8.49 20.15 -33.13
CA TYR A 385 8.56 21.12 -32.06
C TYR A 385 9.26 22.42 -32.47
N TRP A 386 8.84 23.51 -31.82
CA TRP A 386 9.44 24.83 -31.87
C TRP A 386 9.76 25.26 -30.44
N LEU A 387 10.97 25.76 -30.28
CA LEU A 387 11.42 26.36 -29.02
C LEU A 387 11.68 27.84 -29.27
N ASP A 388 10.86 28.72 -28.69
CA ASP A 388 10.93 30.15 -28.84
C ASP A 388 11.45 30.80 -27.54
N ASP A 389 12.33 31.76 -27.67
CA ASP A 389 12.70 32.68 -26.60
C ASP A 389 11.68 33.84 -26.63
N VAL A 390 10.74 33.81 -25.69
CA VAL A 390 9.66 34.81 -25.60
C VAL A 390 10.20 36.16 -25.18
N SER A 391 11.25 36.20 -24.36
CA SER A 391 11.86 37.44 -23.86
C SER A 391 12.55 38.21 -24.97
N ASN A 392 13.15 37.52 -25.93
CA ASN A 392 13.86 38.09 -27.06
C ASN A 392 13.09 38.02 -28.38
N ASN A 393 11.89 37.42 -28.39
CA ASN A 393 11.06 37.18 -29.57
C ASN A 393 11.83 36.47 -30.71
N THR A 394 12.60 35.43 -30.36
CA THR A 394 13.42 34.67 -31.32
C THR A 394 13.14 33.17 -31.22
N ASN A 395 13.12 32.52 -32.39
CA ASN A 395 13.10 31.07 -32.43
C ASN A 395 14.53 30.54 -32.17
N ILE A 396 14.69 29.68 -31.19
CA ILE A 396 15.98 29.15 -30.76
C ILE A 396 16.11 27.64 -31.00
N GLY A 397 15.05 26.97 -31.44
CA GLY A 397 15.10 25.56 -31.78
C GLY A 397 13.90 25.08 -32.56
N VAL A 398 14.12 24.30 -33.57
CA VAL A 398 13.10 23.56 -34.35
C VAL A 398 13.58 22.14 -34.55
N GLY A 399 12.69 21.19 -34.42
CA GLY A 399 13.08 19.81 -34.66
C GLY A 399 11.89 18.86 -34.82
N THR A 400 12.19 17.68 -35.28
CA THR A 400 11.24 16.59 -35.36
C THR A 400 11.79 15.39 -34.58
N TYR A 401 10.90 14.60 -34.00
CA TYR A 401 11.25 13.30 -33.47
C TYR A 401 10.19 12.29 -33.87
N MET A 402 10.60 11.02 -33.95
CA MET A 402 9.72 9.91 -34.16
C MET A 402 10.12 8.76 -33.26
N GLU A 403 9.16 8.23 -32.54
CA GLU A 403 9.31 7.06 -31.71
C GLU A 403 8.45 5.93 -32.26
N HIS A 404 9.06 4.77 -32.43
CA HIS A 404 8.42 3.55 -32.91
C HIS A 404 8.67 2.43 -31.91
N GLY A 405 7.64 1.67 -31.56
CA GLY A 405 7.79 0.48 -30.73
C GLY A 405 6.81 -0.62 -31.10
N ARG A 406 7.30 -1.85 -31.08
CA ARG A 406 6.55 -3.10 -31.23
C ARG A 406 7.08 -4.10 -30.22
N ASN A 407 6.54 -4.02 -29.00
CA ASN A 407 6.98 -4.84 -27.88
C ASN A 407 5.90 -5.85 -27.53
N PHE A 408 6.26 -7.12 -27.58
CA PHE A 408 5.39 -8.24 -27.24
C PHE A 408 6.07 -9.11 -26.20
N LEU A 409 5.37 -9.45 -25.14
CA LEU A 409 5.87 -10.33 -24.11
C LEU A 409 4.78 -11.31 -23.67
N THR A 410 5.18 -12.55 -23.45
CA THR A 410 4.37 -13.55 -22.75
C THR A 410 5.15 -14.09 -21.56
N GLY A 411 4.52 -14.11 -20.39
CA GLY A 411 5.12 -14.62 -19.17
C GLY A 411 4.26 -15.72 -18.55
N HIS A 412 4.92 -16.80 -18.11
CA HIS A 412 4.31 -17.88 -17.33
C HIS A 412 5.14 -18.07 -16.06
N VAL A 413 4.48 -18.12 -14.90
CA VAL A 413 5.11 -18.47 -13.64
C VAL A 413 4.25 -19.49 -12.93
N GLU A 414 4.78 -20.68 -12.72
CA GLU A 414 4.12 -21.75 -11.99
C GLU A 414 4.88 -22.01 -10.68
N ASN A 415 4.17 -22.19 -9.58
CA ASN A 415 4.78 -22.40 -8.28
C ASN A 415 4.07 -23.50 -7.51
N LEU A 416 4.84 -24.44 -6.98
CA LEU A 416 4.38 -25.47 -6.05
C LEU A 416 5.13 -25.30 -4.74
N LYS A 417 4.39 -25.07 -3.64
CA LYS A 417 4.95 -24.75 -2.32
C LYS A 417 4.34 -25.63 -1.23
N LEU A 418 5.17 -26.29 -0.46
CA LEU A 418 4.80 -27.01 0.75
C LEU A 418 5.13 -26.16 1.97
N ILE A 419 4.18 -25.98 2.89
CA ILE A 419 4.34 -25.20 4.12
C ILE A 419 3.96 -26.09 5.29
N ALA A 420 4.84 -26.23 6.28
CA ALA A 420 4.60 -26.92 7.55
C ALA A 420 4.65 -25.90 8.68
N ARG A 421 3.65 -25.89 9.54
CA ARG A 421 3.55 -25.00 10.70
C ARG A 421 3.31 -25.80 11.97
N HIS A 422 4.06 -25.46 13.02
CA HIS A 422 3.89 -26.05 14.35
C HIS A 422 3.88 -24.97 15.42
N LYS A 423 2.80 -24.90 16.21
CA LYS A 423 2.62 -23.88 17.23
C LYS A 423 2.54 -24.49 18.61
N THR A 424 3.40 -24.03 19.49
CA THR A 424 3.37 -24.33 20.93
C THR A 424 2.99 -23.09 21.74
N LYS A 425 3.01 -23.17 23.07
CA LYS A 425 2.77 -22.00 23.94
C LYS A 425 3.78 -20.87 23.72
N ARG A 426 5.05 -21.20 23.43
CA ARG A 426 6.15 -20.24 23.31
C ARG A 426 6.69 -20.10 21.88
N HIS A 427 6.55 -21.13 21.05
CA HIS A 427 7.10 -21.21 19.70
C HIS A 427 6.00 -21.21 18.64
N ASP A 428 6.21 -20.50 17.54
CA ASP A 428 5.39 -20.54 16.32
C ASP A 428 6.37 -20.77 15.16
N MET A 429 6.61 -22.06 14.85
CA MET A 429 7.58 -22.52 13.87
C MET A 429 6.91 -22.68 12.52
N GLU A 430 7.58 -22.23 11.46
CA GLU A 430 7.13 -22.42 10.09
C GLU A 430 8.31 -22.79 9.19
N ALA A 431 8.11 -23.81 8.35
CA ALA A 431 9.08 -24.26 7.36
C ALA A 431 8.40 -24.37 6.00
N SER A 432 9.13 -24.09 4.93
CA SER A 432 8.60 -24.19 3.58
C SER A 432 9.65 -24.63 2.59
N LEU A 433 9.21 -25.37 1.58
CA LEU A 433 9.97 -25.72 0.38
C LEU A 433 9.11 -25.41 -0.85
N ALA A 434 9.67 -24.76 -1.86
CA ALA A 434 8.96 -24.41 -3.07
C ALA A 434 9.82 -24.65 -4.32
N ILE A 435 9.16 -25.01 -5.41
CA ILE A 435 9.74 -25.01 -6.75
C ILE A 435 8.90 -24.09 -7.63
N LYS A 436 9.59 -23.20 -8.35
CA LYS A 436 9.00 -22.20 -9.24
C LYS A 436 9.58 -22.42 -10.64
N PHE A 437 8.74 -22.43 -11.65
CA PHE A 437 9.09 -22.45 -13.07
C PHE A 437 8.74 -21.11 -13.68
N GLU A 438 9.68 -20.49 -14.35
CA GLU A 438 9.53 -19.16 -14.93
C GLU A 438 9.87 -19.24 -16.42
N LYS A 439 8.91 -18.88 -17.26
CA LYS A 439 9.10 -18.82 -18.71
C LYS A 439 8.65 -17.46 -19.23
N VAL A 440 9.58 -16.69 -19.78
CA VAL A 440 9.31 -15.37 -20.37
C VAL A 440 9.83 -15.36 -21.79
N LYS A 441 8.95 -15.02 -22.73
CA LYS A 441 9.28 -14.81 -24.15
C LYS A 441 9.02 -13.36 -24.51
N GLU A 442 10.02 -12.74 -25.11
CA GLU A 442 9.95 -11.36 -25.56
C GLU A 442 10.37 -11.23 -27.02
N ASN A 443 9.66 -10.35 -27.71
CA ASN A 443 10.03 -9.87 -29.03
C ASN A 443 9.79 -8.36 -29.07
N SER A 444 10.86 -7.58 -29.08
CA SER A 444 10.81 -6.12 -29.04
C SER A 444 11.57 -5.53 -30.22
N THR A 445 10.97 -4.52 -30.82
CA THR A 445 11.60 -3.68 -31.84
C THR A 445 11.26 -2.23 -31.50
N GLU A 446 12.27 -1.44 -31.20
CA GLU A 446 12.11 -0.02 -30.93
C GLU A 446 13.13 0.77 -31.74
N TYR A 447 12.74 1.95 -32.20
CA TYR A 447 13.69 2.93 -32.73
C TYR A 447 13.22 4.36 -32.42
N GLU A 448 14.19 5.25 -32.34
CA GLU A 448 13.98 6.69 -32.16
C GLU A 448 14.81 7.43 -33.19
N MET A 449 14.17 8.34 -33.88
CA MET A 449 14.76 9.28 -34.82
C MET A 449 14.54 10.69 -34.30
N ARG A 450 15.58 11.51 -34.33
CA ARG A 450 15.46 12.94 -34.05
C ARG A 450 16.16 13.72 -35.16
N ASP A 451 15.47 14.73 -35.61
CA ASP A 451 16.01 15.73 -36.53
C ASP A 451 15.68 17.10 -35.96
N SER A 452 16.68 17.94 -35.83
CA SER A 452 16.54 19.32 -35.39
C SER A 452 16.89 20.27 -36.52
N SER A 453 16.26 20.12 -37.69
CA SER A 453 16.38 21.01 -38.84
C SER A 453 17.81 21.33 -39.23
N GLY A 454 18.74 20.38 -39.03
CA GLY A 454 20.16 20.53 -39.41
C GLY A 454 21.05 21.13 -38.34
N TYR A 455 20.56 21.43 -37.14
CA TYR A 455 21.36 22.09 -36.12
C TYR A 455 21.95 21.14 -35.04
N SER A 456 21.30 20.05 -34.69
CA SER A 456 21.77 19.16 -33.64
C SER A 456 22.22 17.77 -34.11
N ILE A 457 21.83 17.36 -35.30
CA ILE A 457 22.27 16.13 -35.94
C ILE A 457 22.68 16.44 -37.37
N PRO A 458 23.88 16.01 -37.84
CA PRO A 458 24.24 16.19 -39.22
C PRO A 458 23.20 15.53 -40.13
N HIS A 459 22.44 16.32 -40.85
CA HIS A 459 21.47 15.82 -41.82
C HIS A 459 22.19 15.36 -43.09
N THR A 460 22.01 14.09 -43.45
CA THR A 460 22.47 13.54 -44.72
C THR A 460 21.24 13.23 -45.57
N ALA A 461 21.16 13.75 -46.77
CA ALA A 461 20.00 13.57 -47.68
C ALA A 461 19.74 12.12 -48.08
N ASP A 462 20.71 11.24 -47.92
CA ASP A 462 20.70 9.88 -48.45
C ASP A 462 20.44 8.78 -47.42
N ARG A 463 20.32 9.15 -46.11
CA ARG A 463 20.19 8.14 -45.10
C ARG A 463 19.46 8.71 -43.86
N LEU A 464 18.61 7.90 -43.21
CA LEU A 464 18.02 8.17 -41.92
C LEU A 464 18.98 7.74 -40.81
N ASP A 465 19.32 8.67 -39.94
CA ASP A 465 20.14 8.37 -38.75
C ASP A 465 19.21 8.16 -37.54
N LEU A 466 19.30 6.96 -36.96
CA LEU A 466 18.60 6.61 -35.73
C LEU A 466 19.50 6.96 -34.55
N ILE A 467 18.94 7.69 -33.57
CA ILE A 467 19.64 7.96 -32.29
C ILE A 467 19.51 6.79 -31.31
N TYR A 468 18.50 5.97 -31.49
CA TYR A 468 18.27 4.78 -30.71
C TYR A 468 17.65 3.69 -31.61
N SER A 469 18.13 2.48 -31.43
CA SER A 469 17.54 1.30 -32.06
C SER A 469 17.74 0.10 -31.14
N LEU A 470 16.67 -0.64 -30.90
CA LEU A 470 16.73 -1.86 -30.12
C LEU A 470 15.98 -2.97 -30.87
N ARG A 471 16.64 -4.10 -30.98
CA ARG A 471 16.02 -5.35 -31.43
C ARG A 471 16.34 -6.44 -30.44
N SER A 472 15.29 -7.04 -29.89
CA SER A 472 15.40 -8.07 -28.88
C SER A 472 14.46 -9.22 -29.22
N GLN A 473 14.97 -10.45 -29.16
CA GLN A 473 14.17 -11.65 -29.25
C GLN A 473 14.78 -12.67 -28.29
N ASN A 474 14.27 -12.69 -27.09
CA ASN A 474 14.83 -13.46 -25.99
C ASN A 474 13.78 -14.38 -25.36
N GLU A 475 14.26 -15.50 -24.82
CA GLU A 475 13.48 -16.44 -24.02
C GLU A 475 14.21 -16.75 -22.73
N ILE A 476 13.55 -16.60 -21.58
CA ILE A 476 14.00 -17.13 -20.29
C ILE A 476 13.17 -18.38 -20.03
N ASP A 477 13.84 -19.49 -19.74
CA ASP A 477 13.23 -20.72 -19.24
C ASP A 477 14.06 -21.16 -18.04
N SER A 478 13.57 -20.88 -16.84
CA SER A 478 14.33 -21.07 -15.62
C SER A 478 13.53 -21.73 -14.51
N ARG A 479 14.25 -22.35 -13.59
CA ARG A 479 13.71 -23.00 -12.40
C ARG A 479 14.32 -22.37 -11.17
N ARG A 480 13.48 -22.15 -10.15
CA ARG A 480 13.91 -21.67 -8.85
C ARG A 480 13.48 -22.63 -7.75
N ILE A 481 14.42 -23.03 -6.90
CA ILE A 481 14.16 -23.82 -5.71
C ILE A 481 14.37 -22.91 -4.50
N GLU A 482 13.33 -22.76 -3.70
CA GLU A 482 13.28 -21.84 -2.56
C GLU A 482 12.83 -22.56 -1.30
N GLY A 483 13.32 -22.10 -0.17
CA GLY A 483 12.84 -22.58 1.10
C GLY A 483 13.16 -21.64 2.25
N TYR A 484 12.44 -21.79 3.33
CA TYR A 484 12.73 -21.08 4.58
C TYR A 484 12.40 -21.93 5.80
N LEU A 485 13.08 -21.58 6.88
CA LEU A 485 12.80 -22.05 8.23
C LEU A 485 12.76 -20.83 9.15
N MET A 486 11.70 -20.68 9.93
CA MET A 486 11.56 -19.59 10.89
C MET A 486 10.88 -20.03 12.17
N ASP A 487 11.17 -19.33 13.26
CA ASP A 487 10.49 -19.47 14.53
C ASP A 487 10.21 -18.11 15.16
N THR A 488 9.06 -18.00 15.79
CA THR A 488 8.70 -16.87 16.64
C THR A 488 8.62 -17.34 18.09
N TYR A 489 9.67 -17.04 18.85
CA TYR A 489 9.79 -17.42 20.26
C TYR A 489 9.28 -16.28 21.17
N ARG A 490 8.32 -16.59 22.04
CA ARG A 490 7.75 -15.66 23.01
C ARG A 490 8.08 -16.08 24.41
N PHE A 491 8.63 -15.15 25.22
CA PHE A 491 8.94 -15.37 26.60
C PHE A 491 8.71 -14.08 27.42
N ALA A 492 8.60 -14.22 28.73
CA ALA A 492 8.45 -13.13 29.68
C ALA A 492 9.41 -13.33 30.85
N THR A 493 9.81 -12.22 31.48
CA THR A 493 10.55 -12.29 32.75
C THR A 493 9.63 -12.66 33.91
N ASP A 494 10.17 -13.28 34.95
CA ASP A 494 9.45 -13.57 36.18
C ASP A 494 9.29 -12.28 37.03
N GLY A 495 8.26 -12.24 37.88
CA GLY A 495 8.02 -11.17 38.83
C GLY A 495 6.75 -10.35 38.58
N GLU A 496 6.49 -9.33 39.45
CA GLU A 496 5.27 -8.51 39.34
C GLU A 496 5.25 -7.57 38.16
N LYS A 497 6.41 -7.09 37.70
CA LYS A 497 6.58 -6.23 36.53
C LYS A 497 7.21 -7.03 35.36
N GLN A 498 6.40 -7.88 34.74
CA GLN A 498 6.89 -8.73 33.65
C GLN A 498 7.20 -7.93 32.39
N SER A 499 8.40 -8.14 31.85
CA SER A 499 8.74 -7.72 30.49
C SER A 499 8.44 -8.85 29.51
N PHE A 500 7.86 -8.50 28.36
CA PHE A 500 7.54 -9.48 27.32
C PHE A 500 8.49 -9.33 26.14
N PHE A 501 9.00 -10.45 25.66
CA PHE A 501 9.91 -10.54 24.54
C PHE A 501 9.31 -11.39 23.44
N THR A 502 9.41 -10.91 22.20
CA THR A 502 9.08 -11.67 21.00
C THR A 502 10.30 -11.64 20.10
N LEU A 503 10.95 -12.80 19.95
CA LEU A 503 12.07 -13.00 19.06
C LEU A 503 11.60 -13.77 17.84
N ASN A 504 11.70 -13.17 16.65
CA ASN A 504 11.49 -13.84 15.37
C ASN A 504 12.84 -14.00 14.70
N TYR A 505 13.15 -15.22 14.26
CA TYR A 505 14.40 -15.50 13.54
C TYR A 505 14.16 -16.57 12.50
N GLY A 506 14.94 -16.51 11.42
CA GLY A 506 14.77 -17.46 10.34
C GLY A 506 15.88 -17.37 9.30
N LEU A 507 15.90 -18.37 8.46
CA LEU A 507 16.82 -18.52 7.34
C LEU A 507 16.00 -18.82 6.09
N ARG A 508 16.29 -18.13 5.00
CA ARG A 508 15.75 -18.41 3.68
C ARG A 508 16.89 -18.75 2.73
N PHE A 509 16.66 -19.69 1.81
CA PHE A 509 17.55 -19.96 0.69
C PHE A 509 16.78 -19.90 -0.63
N SER A 510 17.48 -19.57 -1.70
CA SER A 510 16.98 -19.61 -3.07
C SER A 510 18.12 -20.03 -4.01
N ASN A 511 17.85 -20.95 -4.92
CA ASN A 511 18.72 -21.35 -6.02
C ASN A 511 18.03 -21.08 -7.34
N TRP A 512 18.67 -20.32 -8.23
CA TRP A 512 18.14 -19.94 -9.52
C TRP A 512 18.93 -20.59 -10.65
N SER A 513 18.28 -21.39 -11.50
CA SER A 513 18.95 -22.15 -12.55
C SER A 513 19.43 -21.31 -13.72
N PHE A 514 18.94 -20.08 -13.90
CA PHE A 514 19.32 -19.18 -14.97
C PHE A 514 20.83 -18.84 -14.95
N ASN A 515 21.35 -18.49 -13.78
CA ASN A 515 22.76 -18.15 -13.55
C ASN A 515 23.46 -19.09 -12.57
N GLY A 516 22.78 -20.12 -12.05
CA GLY A 516 23.31 -21.07 -11.05
C GLY A 516 23.49 -20.48 -9.65
N GLU A 517 23.05 -19.26 -9.39
CA GLU A 517 23.26 -18.56 -8.12
C GLU A 517 22.46 -19.22 -6.97
N THR A 518 23.12 -19.35 -5.83
CA THR A 518 22.48 -19.74 -4.57
C THR A 518 22.63 -18.61 -3.56
N THR A 519 21.52 -18.13 -3.01
CA THR A 519 21.48 -17.08 -2.00
C THR A 519 20.98 -17.61 -0.67
N VAL A 520 21.52 -17.06 0.44
CA VAL A 520 21.13 -17.42 1.81
C VAL A 520 20.85 -16.14 2.59
N SER A 521 19.64 -16.02 3.16
CA SER A 521 19.10 -14.81 3.78
C SER A 521 18.76 -15.03 5.26
N PRO A 522 19.71 -14.88 6.20
CA PRO A 522 19.41 -14.87 7.62
C PRO A 522 18.68 -13.58 8.00
N ARG A 523 17.67 -13.70 8.87
CA ARG A 523 16.86 -12.57 9.36
C ARG A 523 16.52 -12.77 10.82
N ALA A 524 16.49 -11.68 11.58
CA ALA A 524 16.07 -11.68 12.97
C ALA A 524 15.38 -10.38 13.35
N SER A 525 14.37 -10.45 14.22
CA SER A 525 13.77 -9.29 14.84
C SER A 525 13.42 -9.59 16.30
N LEU A 526 13.55 -8.57 17.15
CA LEU A 526 13.28 -8.62 18.58
C LEU A 526 12.33 -7.49 18.94
N ALA A 527 11.20 -7.81 19.58
CA ALA A 527 10.32 -6.84 20.18
C ALA A 527 10.35 -7.00 21.72
N ILE A 528 10.45 -5.88 22.43
CA ILE A 528 10.55 -5.79 23.88
C ILE A 528 9.42 -4.90 24.38
N VAL A 529 8.57 -5.43 25.23
CA VAL A 529 7.57 -4.67 25.99
C VAL A 529 8.05 -4.64 27.43
N PRO A 530 8.59 -3.50 27.92
CA PRO A 530 9.20 -3.44 29.24
C PRO A 530 8.16 -3.50 30.37
N GLY A 531 8.50 -4.18 31.45
CA GLY A 531 7.61 -4.33 32.62
C GLY A 531 7.33 -3.04 33.37
N PHE A 532 8.19 -2.00 33.25
CA PHE A 532 7.97 -0.71 33.87
C PHE A 532 6.88 0.13 33.17
N ASN A 533 6.67 -0.09 31.87
CA ASN A 533 5.61 0.57 31.11
C ASN A 533 5.21 -0.30 29.90
N HIS A 534 4.06 -0.94 29.98
CA HIS A 534 3.54 -1.79 28.90
C HIS A 534 2.96 -0.99 27.73
N ASP A 535 2.89 0.32 27.78
CA ASP A 535 2.48 1.17 26.65
C ASP A 535 3.65 1.51 25.74
N VAL A 536 4.85 1.14 26.13
CA VAL A 536 6.07 1.27 25.33
C VAL A 536 6.41 -0.08 24.69
N THR A 537 6.89 -0.05 23.45
CA THR A 537 7.46 -1.22 22.77
C THR A 537 8.71 -0.80 21.99
N PHE A 538 9.81 -1.50 22.20
CA PHE A 538 11.02 -1.37 21.38
C PHE A 538 11.06 -2.51 20.39
N ARG A 539 11.42 -2.22 19.12
CA ARG A 539 11.58 -3.22 18.08
C ARG A 539 12.93 -3.04 17.39
N LEU A 540 13.67 -4.13 17.24
CA LEU A 540 14.93 -4.18 16.52
C LEU A 540 14.80 -5.23 15.43
N ALA A 541 15.33 -4.96 14.24
CA ALA A 541 15.38 -5.97 13.17
C ALA A 541 16.65 -5.84 12.35
N THR A 542 17.16 -6.97 11.91
CA THR A 542 18.28 -7.07 10.97
C THR A 542 18.10 -8.26 10.06
N GLY A 543 18.69 -8.20 8.88
CA GLY A 543 18.66 -9.33 7.94
C GLY A 543 19.30 -9.01 6.60
N ILE A 544 19.54 -10.06 5.85
CA ILE A 544 20.03 -10.01 4.48
C ILE A 544 18.87 -10.33 3.55
N TYR A 545 18.68 -9.49 2.53
CA TYR A 545 17.60 -9.61 1.56
C TYR A 545 18.19 -9.62 0.17
N TYR A 546 17.77 -10.56 -0.66
CA TYR A 546 18.18 -10.64 -2.06
C TYR A 546 16.99 -10.41 -2.96
N GLN A 547 17.23 -9.78 -4.09
CA GLN A 547 16.28 -9.65 -5.19
C GLN A 547 16.94 -10.14 -6.47
N THR A 548 16.37 -11.18 -7.06
CA THR A 548 16.79 -11.62 -8.38
C THR A 548 16.40 -10.60 -9.43
N PRO A 549 17.26 -10.32 -10.41
CA PRO A 549 16.93 -9.44 -11.51
C PRO A 549 15.69 -9.89 -12.26
N PHE A 550 14.83 -8.95 -12.62
CA PHE A 550 13.70 -9.22 -13.48
C PHE A 550 14.10 -9.06 -14.96
N TYR A 551 13.23 -9.44 -15.87
CA TYR A 551 13.53 -9.57 -17.29
C TYR A 551 14.24 -8.34 -17.92
N LYS A 552 13.78 -7.11 -17.65
CA LYS A 552 14.38 -5.88 -18.21
C LYS A 552 15.79 -5.61 -17.68
N GLU A 553 16.10 -6.03 -16.45
CA GLU A 553 17.42 -5.91 -15.81
C GLU A 553 18.44 -6.91 -16.37
N LEU A 554 17.98 -8.00 -17.00
CA LEU A 554 18.85 -9.03 -17.61
C LEU A 554 19.37 -8.65 -18.98
N ARG A 555 18.78 -7.63 -19.62
CA ARG A 555 19.12 -7.25 -21.00
C ARG A 555 20.49 -6.56 -21.08
N ASP A 556 21.42 -7.19 -21.76
CA ASP A 556 22.73 -6.61 -22.10
C ASP A 556 22.71 -6.19 -23.58
N THR A 557 23.11 -4.96 -23.83
CA THR A 557 23.04 -4.33 -25.15
C THR A 557 24.42 -4.22 -25.75
N SER A 558 24.68 -4.90 -26.85
CA SER A 558 25.94 -4.84 -27.60
C SER A 558 25.72 -4.38 -29.03
N THR A 559 26.70 -3.71 -29.63
CA THR A 559 26.67 -3.32 -31.04
C THR A 559 27.55 -4.25 -31.85
N VAL A 560 26.94 -5.06 -32.72
CA VAL A 560 27.60 -5.99 -33.61
C VAL A 560 27.35 -5.56 -35.07
N ASN A 561 28.43 -5.25 -35.80
CA ASN A 561 28.36 -4.80 -37.21
C ASN A 561 27.39 -3.61 -37.42
N GLY A 562 27.42 -2.62 -36.51
CA GLY A 562 26.56 -1.44 -36.60
C GLY A 562 25.08 -1.68 -36.23
N ARG A 563 24.72 -2.87 -35.73
CA ARG A 563 23.39 -3.21 -35.25
C ARG A 563 23.41 -3.45 -33.77
N THR A 564 22.47 -2.87 -33.06
CA THR A 564 22.28 -3.12 -31.62
C THR A 564 21.58 -4.46 -31.43
N VAL A 565 22.25 -5.40 -30.78
CA VAL A 565 21.73 -6.72 -30.43
C VAL A 565 21.58 -6.78 -28.93
N VAL A 566 20.45 -7.27 -28.47
CA VAL A 566 20.17 -7.49 -27.05
C VAL A 566 20.25 -8.96 -26.73
N THR A 567 21.11 -9.30 -25.80
CA THR A 567 21.26 -10.65 -25.24
C THR A 567 20.92 -10.63 -23.76
N LEU A 568 20.72 -11.80 -23.15
CA LEU A 568 20.52 -11.91 -21.70
C LEU A 568 21.87 -12.12 -21.00
N ASN A 569 22.14 -11.34 -19.95
CA ASN A 569 23.33 -11.45 -19.16
C ASN A 569 23.19 -12.58 -18.12
N GLU A 570 23.74 -13.75 -18.41
CA GLU A 570 23.73 -14.91 -17.50
C GLU A 570 24.70 -14.77 -16.32
N LYS A 571 25.59 -13.77 -16.33
CA LYS A 571 26.58 -13.53 -15.25
C LYS A 571 26.06 -12.57 -14.17
N ILE A 572 24.91 -11.96 -14.41
CA ILE A 572 24.31 -11.01 -13.50
C ILE A 572 23.93 -11.69 -12.17
N LYS A 573 24.16 -11.01 -11.06
CA LYS A 573 23.88 -11.52 -9.72
C LYS A 573 22.65 -10.87 -9.13
N SER A 574 22.05 -11.54 -8.16
CA SER A 574 21.00 -10.95 -7.33
C SER A 574 21.49 -9.69 -6.63
N GLN A 575 20.69 -8.66 -6.66
CA GLN A 575 20.88 -7.45 -5.87
C GLN A 575 20.69 -7.80 -4.39
N GLN A 576 21.46 -7.17 -3.50
CA GLN A 576 21.44 -7.47 -2.06
C GLN A 576 21.21 -6.21 -1.24
N SER A 577 20.39 -6.32 -0.19
CA SER A 577 20.21 -5.30 0.83
C SER A 577 20.38 -5.88 2.23
N ILE A 578 21.20 -5.23 3.05
CA ILE A 578 21.38 -5.57 4.47
C ILE A 578 20.65 -4.51 5.29
N HIS A 579 19.66 -4.92 6.08
CA HIS A 579 18.82 -4.02 6.86
C HIS A 579 19.23 -3.97 8.32
N PHE A 580 19.21 -2.76 8.89
CA PHE A 580 19.23 -2.49 10.32
C PHE A 580 18.08 -1.53 10.63
N VAL A 581 17.14 -1.95 11.48
CA VAL A 581 15.94 -1.17 11.83
C VAL A 581 15.81 -1.15 13.34
N ALA A 582 15.60 0.05 13.91
CA ALA A 582 15.28 0.24 15.31
C ALA A 582 14.02 1.09 15.41
N ALA A 583 13.02 0.60 16.12
CA ALA A 583 11.73 1.25 16.26
C ALA A 583 11.31 1.41 17.73
N PHE A 584 10.58 2.47 17.99
CA PHE A 584 10.00 2.80 19.29
C PHE A 584 8.53 3.12 19.09
N ASP A 585 7.66 2.40 19.78
CA ASP A 585 6.22 2.64 19.79
C ASP A 585 5.81 3.10 21.19
N TYR A 586 5.02 4.17 21.27
CA TYR A 586 4.43 4.67 22.51
C TYR A 586 2.92 4.87 22.35
N ARG A 587 2.13 4.20 23.17
CA ARG A 587 0.69 4.35 23.23
C ARG A 587 0.33 5.26 24.40
N PHE A 588 -0.49 6.24 24.15
CA PHE A 588 -0.90 7.20 25.15
C PHE A 588 -2.35 7.62 24.94
N LYS A 589 -2.93 8.23 25.95
CA LYS A 589 -4.27 8.82 25.86
C LYS A 589 -4.14 10.32 25.71
N MET A 590 -4.82 10.87 24.71
CA MET A 590 -4.98 12.29 24.49
C MET A 590 -6.47 12.55 24.20
N LEU A 591 -7.07 13.59 24.78
CA LEU A 591 -8.51 13.88 24.66
C LEU A 591 -9.41 12.67 24.99
N SER A 592 -9.02 11.90 26.02
CA SER A 592 -9.68 10.65 26.47
C SER A 592 -9.68 9.51 25.44
N ARG A 593 -8.83 9.57 24.42
CA ARG A 593 -8.75 8.62 23.30
C ARG A 593 -7.37 8.02 23.16
N GLN A 594 -7.28 6.88 22.49
CA GLN A 594 -6.03 6.15 22.28
C GLN A 594 -5.28 6.72 21.08
N PHE A 595 -4.02 7.10 21.31
CA PHE A 595 -3.06 7.47 20.28
C PHE A 595 -1.86 6.55 20.33
N LYS A 596 -1.21 6.38 19.20
CA LYS A 596 0.07 5.68 19.06
C LYS A 596 1.05 6.58 18.34
N PHE A 597 2.19 6.81 18.94
CA PHE A 597 3.35 7.42 18.31
C PHE A 597 4.35 6.33 17.97
N THR A 598 4.82 6.29 16.74
CA THR A 598 5.84 5.36 16.27
C THR A 598 6.98 6.16 15.67
N THR A 599 8.22 5.84 16.03
CA THR A 599 9.41 6.30 15.32
C THR A 599 10.28 5.11 14.95
N GLU A 600 10.82 5.13 13.73
CA GLU A 600 11.72 4.10 13.23
C GLU A 600 12.96 4.75 12.61
N ALA A 601 14.14 4.34 13.07
CA ALA A 601 15.41 4.66 12.44
C ALA A 601 15.88 3.44 11.64
N TYR A 602 16.37 3.67 10.42
CA TYR A 602 16.82 2.58 9.56
C TYR A 602 18.12 2.92 8.83
N TYR A 603 18.88 1.85 8.54
CA TYR A 603 20.02 1.86 7.64
C TYR A 603 19.95 0.60 6.77
N LYS A 604 19.98 0.80 5.44
CA LYS A 604 20.06 -0.28 4.44
C LYS A 604 21.38 -0.12 3.69
N ARG A 605 22.18 -1.19 3.60
CA ARG A 605 23.37 -1.24 2.76
C ARG A 605 23.07 -2.09 1.53
N PHE A 606 23.36 -1.54 0.37
CA PHE A 606 23.12 -2.20 -0.91
C PHE A 606 24.42 -2.69 -1.53
N HIS A 607 24.35 -3.88 -2.14
CA HIS A 607 25.43 -4.48 -2.92
C HIS A 607 24.88 -5.02 -4.23
N ASN A 608 25.72 -5.04 -5.26
CA ASN A 608 25.38 -5.57 -6.59
C ASN A 608 24.14 -4.88 -7.21
N LEU A 609 23.92 -3.61 -6.97
CA LEU A 609 22.79 -2.89 -7.58
C LEU A 609 22.96 -2.82 -9.10
N ILE A 610 21.84 -2.94 -9.81
CA ILE A 610 21.74 -2.74 -11.26
C ILE A 610 21.25 -1.32 -11.49
N PRO A 611 22.09 -0.38 -11.92
CA PRO A 611 21.66 0.99 -12.13
C PRO A 611 20.72 1.13 -13.32
N TYR A 612 19.87 2.16 -13.28
CA TYR A 612 18.95 2.48 -14.36
C TYR A 612 18.88 3.99 -14.60
N ASN A 613 18.46 4.35 -15.80
CA ASN A 613 18.17 5.70 -16.22
C ASN A 613 16.67 5.93 -16.36
N ILE A 614 16.27 7.15 -16.07
CA ILE A 614 14.90 7.62 -16.34
C ILE A 614 15.00 8.76 -17.36
N ASN A 615 14.38 8.56 -18.51
CA ASN A 615 14.22 9.60 -19.54
C ASN A 615 12.71 9.81 -19.74
N ASN A 616 12.22 10.99 -19.36
CA ASN A 616 10.80 11.29 -19.22
C ASN A 616 10.15 10.26 -18.26
N VAL A 617 9.38 9.31 -18.77
CA VAL A 617 8.78 8.20 -17.98
C VAL A 617 9.39 6.84 -18.32
N LYS A 618 10.30 6.75 -19.29
CA LYS A 618 10.94 5.52 -19.74
C LYS A 618 12.13 5.16 -18.84
N VAL A 619 12.13 3.94 -18.30
CA VAL A 619 13.23 3.38 -17.50
C VAL A 619 14.08 2.46 -18.37
N THR A 620 15.39 2.66 -18.38
CA THR A 620 16.38 1.83 -19.09
C THR A 620 17.42 1.32 -18.11
N TYR A 621 17.59 0.00 -18.00
CA TYR A 621 18.53 -0.66 -17.10
C TYR A 621 19.88 -0.87 -17.80
N TYR A 622 20.98 -0.88 -17.01
CA TYR A 622 22.32 -1.11 -17.53
C TYR A 622 22.64 -2.58 -17.82
N GLY A 623 21.82 -3.50 -17.30
CA GLY A 623 22.02 -4.95 -17.50
C GLY A 623 23.23 -5.55 -16.77
N GLU A 624 23.85 -4.81 -15.85
CA GLU A 624 25.03 -5.22 -15.08
C GLU A 624 24.97 -4.74 -13.63
N ASN A 625 25.61 -5.48 -12.72
CA ASN A 625 25.77 -5.12 -11.31
C ASN A 625 26.91 -4.11 -11.13
N LEU A 626 26.66 -2.83 -11.31
CA LEU A 626 27.68 -1.78 -11.35
C LEU A 626 27.78 -0.93 -10.09
N CYS A 627 26.81 -1.03 -9.18
CA CYS A 627 26.70 -0.12 -8.05
C CYS A 627 26.64 -0.82 -6.70
N ASP A 628 27.25 -0.18 -5.71
CA ASP A 628 26.98 -0.35 -4.28
C ASP A 628 26.33 0.93 -3.73
N GLY A 629 25.63 0.82 -2.59
CA GLY A 629 24.95 1.99 -2.08
C GLY A 629 24.43 1.86 -0.66
N TYR A 630 23.67 2.87 -0.24
CA TYR A 630 22.96 2.85 1.03
C TYR A 630 21.70 3.72 1.00
N ALA A 631 20.77 3.40 1.89
CA ALA A 631 19.67 4.27 2.29
C ALA A 631 19.63 4.36 3.82
N ALA A 632 19.52 5.58 4.35
CA ALA A 632 19.42 5.84 5.79
C ALA A 632 18.33 6.86 6.06
N GLY A 633 17.59 6.71 7.16
CA GLY A 633 16.55 7.65 7.47
C GLY A 633 15.85 7.42 8.80
N MET A 634 14.88 8.29 9.06
CA MET A 634 13.99 8.22 10.22
C MET A 634 12.55 8.49 9.78
N ASP A 635 11.66 7.66 10.28
CA ASP A 635 10.23 7.73 10.04
C ASP A 635 9.49 8.02 11.34
N PHE A 636 8.49 8.89 11.27
CA PHE A 636 7.62 9.23 12.40
C PHE A 636 6.16 9.06 11.98
N LYS A 637 5.35 8.48 12.85
CA LYS A 637 3.91 8.31 12.63
C LYS A 637 3.16 8.58 13.93
N LEU A 638 2.24 9.52 13.87
CA LEU A 638 1.23 9.72 14.90
C LEU A 638 -0.11 9.19 14.36
N TYR A 639 -0.65 8.19 15.02
CA TYR A 639 -1.89 7.52 14.64
C TYR A 639 -2.89 7.59 15.79
N GLY A 640 -4.15 7.89 15.50
CA GLY A 640 -5.15 7.99 16.53
C GLY A 640 -6.57 8.23 16.05
N GLU A 641 -7.54 8.01 16.94
CA GLU A 641 -8.91 8.43 16.73
C GLU A 641 -9.09 9.85 17.24
N PHE A 642 -9.12 10.86 16.39
CA PHE A 642 -9.52 12.20 16.81
C PHE A 642 -11.03 12.25 17.09
N VAL A 643 -11.80 11.43 16.39
CA VAL A 643 -13.24 11.22 16.59
C VAL A 643 -13.54 9.71 16.70
N PRO A 644 -14.48 9.27 17.57
CA PRO A 644 -14.78 7.85 17.73
C PRO A 644 -15.14 7.15 16.42
N GLY A 645 -14.45 6.06 16.10
CA GLY A 645 -14.73 5.25 14.92
C GLY A 645 -14.10 5.74 13.63
N THR A 646 -13.22 6.78 13.66
CA THR A 646 -12.45 7.26 12.51
C THR A 646 -10.97 7.26 12.85
N ASP A 647 -10.18 6.62 12.02
CA ASP A 647 -8.73 6.61 12.14
C ASP A 647 -8.12 7.77 11.35
N SER A 648 -7.16 8.45 11.96
CA SER A 648 -6.40 9.54 11.35
C SER A 648 -4.93 9.39 11.68
N TRP A 649 -4.06 9.80 10.78
CA TRP A 649 -2.62 9.74 10.99
C TRP A 649 -1.89 10.89 10.33
N LEU A 650 -0.76 11.22 10.93
CA LEU A 650 0.24 12.12 10.41
C LEU A 650 1.54 11.33 10.30
N THR A 651 2.17 11.32 9.12
CA THR A 651 3.47 10.70 8.91
C THR A 651 4.48 11.74 8.45
N PHE A 652 5.70 11.60 8.95
CA PHE A 652 6.84 12.40 8.50
C PHE A 652 8.05 11.49 8.34
N SER A 653 8.74 11.58 7.21
CA SER A 653 9.90 10.77 6.90
C SER A 653 11.05 11.64 6.45
N LEU A 654 12.25 11.30 6.90
CA LEU A 654 13.53 11.85 6.46
C LEU A 654 14.38 10.74 5.90
N MET A 655 14.97 10.96 4.73
CA MET A 655 15.76 9.94 4.04
C MET A 655 16.93 10.55 3.29
N LYS A 656 18.00 9.77 3.18
CA LYS A 656 19.13 10.03 2.29
C LYS A 656 19.56 8.72 1.64
N THR A 657 19.67 8.73 0.33
CA THR A 657 20.17 7.59 -0.44
C THR A 657 21.41 7.97 -1.22
N ARG A 658 22.30 7.01 -1.45
CA ARG A 658 23.46 7.15 -2.31
C ARG A 658 23.77 5.83 -2.98
N GLN A 659 24.20 5.90 -4.24
CA GLN A 659 24.84 4.80 -4.97
C GLN A 659 26.19 5.27 -5.50
N THR A 660 27.13 4.36 -5.62
CA THR A 660 28.46 4.62 -6.20
C THR A 660 28.53 3.94 -7.55
N LEU A 661 28.61 4.72 -8.62
CA LEU A 661 28.76 4.26 -10.00
C LEU A 661 30.09 4.74 -10.55
N TYR A 662 30.96 3.83 -10.97
CA TYR A 662 32.31 4.15 -11.48
C TYR A 662 33.13 5.06 -10.53
N GLY A 663 32.98 4.86 -9.21
CA GLY A 663 33.66 5.64 -8.19
C GLY A 663 33.03 6.99 -7.83
N VAL A 664 31.95 7.39 -8.51
CA VAL A 664 31.22 8.63 -8.23
C VAL A 664 29.98 8.34 -7.40
N SER A 665 29.81 9.11 -6.31
CA SER A 665 28.64 8.99 -5.42
C SER A 665 27.48 9.84 -5.94
N LEU A 666 26.37 9.18 -6.31
CA LEU A 666 25.15 9.78 -6.85
C LEU A 666 23.93 9.44 -5.95
N PRO A 667 22.89 10.29 -5.91
CA PRO A 667 21.63 9.85 -5.30
C PRO A 667 21.01 8.72 -6.11
N LEU A 668 20.22 7.85 -5.45
CA LEU A 668 19.31 6.95 -6.17
C LEU A 668 18.22 7.76 -6.87
N PRO A 669 17.67 7.32 -8.01
CA PRO A 669 16.56 8.00 -8.67
C PRO A 669 15.32 8.20 -7.78
N THR A 670 15.19 7.39 -6.74
CA THR A 670 14.11 7.41 -5.73
C THR A 670 14.44 8.27 -4.51
N ASP A 671 15.54 9.03 -4.51
CA ASP A 671 15.98 9.86 -3.37
C ASP A 671 15.02 10.99 -3.09
N GLN A 672 14.08 10.81 -2.20
CA GLN A 672 13.14 11.81 -1.70
C GLN A 672 13.50 12.14 -0.26
N ARG A 673 14.18 13.27 -0.01
CA ARG A 673 14.83 13.58 1.27
C ARG A 673 13.86 13.74 2.43
N TYR A 674 12.64 14.20 2.16
CA TYR A 674 11.57 14.32 3.16
C TYR A 674 10.21 14.08 2.53
N SER A 675 9.29 13.55 3.34
CA SER A 675 7.87 13.44 2.98
C SER A 675 7.00 13.64 4.22
N LEU A 676 5.89 14.34 4.06
CA LEU A 676 4.86 14.57 5.08
C LEU A 676 3.51 14.20 4.49
N ASN A 677 2.78 13.29 5.16
CA ASN A 677 1.42 12.95 4.77
C ASN A 677 0.49 13.08 5.97
N LEU A 678 -0.67 13.69 5.75
CA LEU A 678 -1.77 13.75 6.69
C LEU A 678 -2.99 13.05 6.07
N HIS A 679 -3.56 12.13 6.81
CA HIS A 679 -4.89 11.59 6.57
C HIS A 679 -5.76 11.91 7.78
N PHE A 680 -6.79 12.70 7.59
CA PHE A 680 -7.71 13.10 8.63
C PHE A 680 -9.13 12.79 8.22
N THR A 681 -9.83 12.00 9.01
CA THR A 681 -11.25 11.68 8.80
C THR A 681 -12.05 12.06 10.04
N ASP A 682 -13.16 12.76 9.82
CA ASP A 682 -14.06 13.18 10.90
C ASP A 682 -15.52 13.16 10.45
N TYR A 683 -16.43 13.06 11.43
CA TYR A 683 -17.84 13.32 11.25
C TYR A 683 -18.16 14.77 11.62
N PHE A 684 -19.12 15.37 10.91
CA PHE A 684 -19.61 16.70 11.32
C PHE A 684 -20.23 16.65 12.71
N PRO A 685 -20.02 17.68 13.54
CA PRO A 685 -20.54 17.72 14.90
C PRO A 685 -22.06 17.50 14.95
N GLY A 686 -22.50 16.56 15.81
CA GLY A 686 -23.91 16.25 16.01
C GLY A 686 -24.55 15.33 14.97
N THR A 687 -23.80 14.80 14.01
CA THR A 687 -24.35 13.88 13.01
C THR A 687 -23.33 12.82 12.56
N GLU A 688 -23.76 11.55 12.48
CA GLU A 688 -22.98 10.47 11.88
C GLU A 688 -23.27 10.30 10.37
N ARG A 689 -24.11 11.18 9.78
CA ARG A 689 -24.44 11.09 8.37
C ARG A 689 -23.45 11.75 7.46
N TRP A 690 -22.81 12.82 7.91
CA TRP A 690 -21.82 13.57 7.16
C TRP A 690 -20.43 13.23 7.65
N ARG A 691 -19.57 12.79 6.75
CA ARG A 691 -18.16 12.51 7.02
C ARG A 691 -17.30 13.29 6.05
N MET A 692 -16.22 13.89 6.57
CA MET A 692 -15.20 14.58 5.81
C MET A 692 -13.90 13.80 5.90
N THR A 693 -13.18 13.70 4.81
CA THR A 693 -11.82 13.18 4.76
C THR A 693 -10.92 14.21 4.09
N LEU A 694 -9.82 14.57 4.75
CA LEU A 694 -8.78 15.46 4.24
C LEU A 694 -7.48 14.66 4.08
N ARG A 695 -6.86 14.78 2.92
CA ARG A 695 -5.53 14.24 2.63
C ARG A 695 -4.60 15.37 2.25
N LEU A 696 -3.45 15.45 2.90
CA LEU A 696 -2.38 16.37 2.53
C LEU A 696 -1.12 15.57 2.25
N ALA A 697 -0.41 15.91 1.18
CA ALA A 697 0.89 15.36 0.85
C ALA A 697 1.85 16.50 0.51
N TYR A 698 3.03 16.47 1.13
CA TYR A 698 4.14 17.37 0.85
C TYR A 698 5.44 16.57 0.84
N ALA A 699 6.13 16.53 -0.29
CA ALA A 699 7.31 15.71 -0.43
C ALA A 699 8.38 16.41 -1.27
N ASP A 700 9.65 16.09 -1.02
CA ASP A 700 10.77 16.59 -1.80
C ASP A 700 10.68 16.12 -3.26
N GLY A 701 11.20 16.92 -4.17
CA GLY A 701 11.31 16.54 -5.58
C GLY A 701 12.35 15.42 -5.78
N LEU A 702 12.15 14.61 -6.80
CA LEU A 702 13.09 13.55 -7.18
C LEU A 702 14.31 14.10 -7.92
N PRO A 703 15.47 13.43 -7.85
CA PRO A 703 16.64 13.75 -8.68
C PRO A 703 16.33 13.53 -10.16
N PHE A 704 16.84 14.41 -11.01
CA PHE A 704 16.78 14.26 -12.45
C PHE A 704 17.99 14.90 -13.14
N GLY A 705 18.16 14.64 -14.41
CA GLY A 705 19.23 15.23 -15.21
C GLY A 705 19.05 14.95 -16.70
N PRO A 706 19.90 15.55 -17.57
CA PRO A 706 19.80 15.35 -19.00
C PRO A 706 19.95 13.88 -19.38
N PRO A 707 19.17 13.37 -20.33
CA PRO A 707 19.35 12.03 -20.87
C PRO A 707 20.71 11.91 -21.57
N HIS A 708 21.29 10.73 -21.57
CA HIS A 708 22.60 10.43 -22.16
C HIS A 708 23.80 11.20 -21.55
N SER A 709 23.60 11.96 -20.48
CA SER A 709 24.69 12.59 -19.74
C SER A 709 25.25 11.61 -18.71
N GLY A 710 26.21 10.83 -19.06
CA GLY A 710 26.99 9.90 -18.22
C GLY A 710 26.73 9.89 -16.71
N ILE A 711 27.74 10.19 -15.91
CA ILE A 711 27.68 10.19 -14.43
C ILE A 711 26.89 11.39 -13.87
N GLU A 712 26.70 12.45 -14.62
CA GLU A 712 26.14 13.74 -14.16
C GLU A 712 24.61 13.82 -14.18
N ARG A 713 23.92 12.77 -14.56
CA ARG A 713 22.48 12.72 -14.85
C ARG A 713 21.52 12.94 -13.68
N MET A 714 21.99 12.93 -12.43
CA MET A 714 21.17 13.11 -11.23
C MET A 714 21.54 14.41 -10.46
N GLN A 715 21.96 15.44 -11.16
CA GLN A 715 22.46 16.66 -10.53
C GLN A 715 21.36 17.63 -10.11
N PHE A 716 20.23 17.60 -10.81
CA PHE A 716 19.12 18.50 -10.53
C PHE A 716 18.08 17.82 -9.64
N ARG A 717 17.21 18.63 -9.05
CA ARG A 717 16.09 18.14 -8.25
C ARG A 717 14.81 18.87 -8.69
N ALA A 718 13.77 18.09 -8.92
CA ALA A 718 12.46 18.60 -9.27
C ALA A 718 11.86 19.44 -8.13
N PRO A 719 10.92 20.34 -8.40
CA PRO A 719 10.17 21.04 -7.38
C PRO A 719 9.45 20.05 -6.43
N ALA A 720 9.24 20.50 -5.19
CA ALA A 720 8.55 19.70 -4.19
C ALA A 720 7.11 19.39 -4.63
N TYR A 721 6.69 18.13 -4.48
CA TYR A 721 5.33 17.68 -4.69
C TYR A 721 4.41 18.18 -3.57
N LYS A 722 3.27 18.76 -3.92
CA LYS A 722 2.31 19.36 -2.97
C LYS A 722 0.90 19.01 -3.41
N ARG A 723 0.11 18.41 -2.52
CA ARG A 723 -1.26 18.05 -2.85
C ARG A 723 -2.17 18.13 -1.64
N ALA A 724 -3.39 18.59 -1.87
CA ALA A 724 -4.48 18.55 -0.91
C ALA A 724 -5.72 17.98 -1.60
N ASP A 725 -6.32 16.94 -1.02
CA ASP A 725 -7.57 16.35 -1.49
C ASP A 725 -8.59 16.39 -0.36
N ILE A 726 -9.84 16.68 -0.68
CA ILE A 726 -10.94 16.67 0.28
C ILE A 726 -12.08 15.82 -0.27
N GLY A 727 -12.64 14.96 0.59
CA GLY A 727 -13.82 14.15 0.31
C GLY A 727 -14.93 14.42 1.32
N LEU A 728 -16.13 14.55 0.83
CA LEU A 728 -17.35 14.65 1.63
C LEU A 728 -18.24 13.45 1.32
N SER A 729 -18.66 12.70 2.34
CA SER A 729 -19.54 11.56 2.19
C SER A 729 -20.81 11.77 3.00
N TYR A 730 -21.95 11.50 2.40
CA TYR A 730 -23.26 11.62 3.03
C TYR A 730 -23.98 10.28 3.02
N LEU A 731 -24.45 9.84 4.18
CA LEU A 731 -25.28 8.65 4.34
C LEU A 731 -26.74 9.01 3.98
N LEU A 732 -27.13 8.71 2.73
CA LEU A 732 -28.46 8.97 2.21
C LEU A 732 -29.53 8.19 2.98
N ALA A 733 -29.30 6.89 3.19
CA ALA A 733 -30.21 6.03 3.91
C ALA A 733 -29.47 4.91 4.65
N ARG A 734 -29.99 4.57 5.83
CA ARG A 734 -29.59 3.38 6.61
C ARG A 734 -30.76 2.40 6.63
N GLY A 735 -30.55 1.18 6.18
CA GLY A 735 -31.55 0.13 6.20
C GLY A 735 -31.91 -0.28 7.63
N LYS A 736 -33.15 -0.70 7.85
CA LYS A 736 -33.60 -1.28 9.12
C LYS A 736 -33.08 -2.72 9.22
N GLU A 737 -32.64 -3.17 10.40
CA GLU A 737 -32.08 -4.50 10.64
C GLU A 737 -32.99 -5.66 10.19
N ASN A 738 -34.33 -5.46 10.13
CA ASN A 738 -35.32 -6.48 9.77
C ASN A 738 -36.28 -5.99 8.70
N GLY A 739 -35.82 -5.70 7.46
CA GLY A 739 -36.80 -5.40 6.41
C GLY A 739 -36.32 -4.57 5.22
N SER A 740 -35.08 -4.10 5.22
CA SER A 740 -34.52 -3.40 4.04
C SER A 740 -33.57 -4.34 3.29
N TRP A 741 -33.65 -4.32 1.95
CA TRP A 741 -32.73 -5.08 1.09
C TRP A 741 -31.31 -4.46 1.01
N TYR A 742 -31.15 -3.22 1.52
CA TYR A 742 -29.85 -2.54 1.65
C TYR A 742 -29.52 -2.25 3.12
N ARG A 743 -28.24 -2.18 3.43
CA ARG A 743 -27.73 -1.79 4.74
C ARG A 743 -27.41 -0.30 4.80
N ASN A 744 -26.66 0.23 3.83
CA ASN A 744 -26.34 1.66 3.72
C ASN A 744 -26.32 2.10 2.26
N LEU A 745 -26.76 3.36 2.04
CA LEU A 745 -26.62 4.07 0.78
C LEU A 745 -25.76 5.31 1.03
N TRP A 746 -24.65 5.41 0.33
CA TRP A 746 -23.71 6.53 0.45
C TRP A 746 -23.60 7.32 -0.84
N LEU A 747 -23.53 8.64 -0.71
CA LEU A 747 -23.12 9.56 -1.76
C LEU A 747 -21.85 10.26 -1.30
N ALA A 748 -20.79 10.22 -2.10
CA ALA A 748 -19.52 10.88 -1.83
C ALA A 748 -19.18 11.84 -2.97
N ALA A 749 -18.62 12.99 -2.62
CA ALA A 749 -18.08 13.97 -3.55
C ALA A 749 -16.65 14.31 -3.13
N ASP A 750 -15.69 14.07 -4.03
CA ASP A 750 -14.28 14.29 -3.80
C ASP A 750 -13.79 15.48 -4.65
N CYS A 751 -12.97 16.34 -4.09
CA CYS A 751 -12.20 17.35 -4.81
C CYS A 751 -10.72 16.97 -4.72
N LEU A 752 -10.15 16.58 -5.83
CA LEU A 752 -8.76 16.17 -5.97
C LEU A 752 -7.92 17.39 -6.36
N ASN A 753 -6.72 17.51 -5.79
CA ASN A 753 -5.84 18.65 -5.96
C ASN A 753 -6.58 20.00 -5.72
N LEU A 754 -7.16 20.14 -4.52
CA LEU A 754 -8.00 21.27 -4.10
C LEU A 754 -7.33 22.63 -4.39
N LEU A 755 -6.03 22.72 -4.18
CA LEU A 755 -5.26 23.95 -4.35
C LEU A 755 -4.89 24.23 -5.81
N GLY A 756 -5.10 23.29 -6.73
CA GLY A 756 -4.80 23.44 -8.16
C GLY A 756 -3.30 23.59 -8.45
N ILE A 757 -2.45 22.92 -7.66
CA ILE A 757 -0.99 23.03 -7.80
C ILE A 757 -0.54 22.16 -8.98
N SER A 758 0.26 22.74 -9.89
CA SER A 758 0.92 22.03 -10.99
C SER A 758 2.15 21.29 -10.47
N ASN A 759 2.00 20.01 -10.17
CA ASN A 759 3.11 19.15 -9.76
C ASN A 759 3.81 18.56 -10.99
N VAL A 760 5.14 18.56 -10.99
CA VAL A 760 5.92 18.02 -12.10
C VAL A 760 5.97 16.49 -12.01
N ASN A 761 5.59 15.81 -13.08
CA ASN A 761 5.70 14.36 -13.22
C ASN A 761 7.06 13.94 -13.80
N SER A 762 7.46 14.60 -14.89
CA SER A 762 8.67 14.29 -15.65
C SER A 762 9.13 15.50 -16.44
N TYR A 763 10.24 15.37 -17.15
CA TYR A 763 10.76 16.42 -18.01
C TYR A 763 10.99 15.86 -19.42
N TYR A 764 10.56 16.63 -20.45
CA TYR A 764 11.04 16.49 -21.80
C TYR A 764 12.32 17.30 -21.98
N TRP A 765 13.31 16.73 -22.60
CA TRP A 765 14.54 17.41 -22.94
C TRP A 765 14.53 17.82 -24.41
N VAL A 766 14.67 19.10 -24.66
CA VAL A 766 14.75 19.70 -25.99
C VAL A 766 16.06 20.47 -26.14
N THR A 767 16.56 20.53 -27.35
CA THR A 767 17.86 21.12 -27.65
C THR A 767 17.66 22.35 -28.55
N ASP A 768 18.33 23.44 -28.24
CA ASP A 768 18.37 24.62 -29.09
C ASP A 768 19.39 24.49 -30.25
N VAL A 769 19.43 25.48 -31.10
CA VAL A 769 20.34 25.55 -32.26
C VAL A 769 21.82 25.58 -31.87
N THR A 770 22.13 25.91 -30.61
CA THR A 770 23.50 25.97 -30.07
C THR A 770 23.84 24.72 -29.25
N ASN A 771 22.99 23.69 -29.30
CA ASN A 771 23.11 22.44 -28.57
C ASN A 771 22.95 22.55 -27.04
N ASN A 772 22.34 23.66 -26.54
CA ASN A 772 21.96 23.75 -25.15
C ASN A 772 20.69 22.94 -24.89
N GLN A 773 20.68 22.17 -23.80
CA GLN A 773 19.54 21.31 -23.43
C GLN A 773 18.64 22.01 -22.42
N PHE A 774 17.34 22.02 -22.70
CA PHE A 774 16.29 22.55 -21.83
C PHE A 774 15.37 21.46 -21.32
N ALA A 775 15.07 21.51 -20.02
CA ALA A 775 14.14 20.61 -19.38
C ALA A 775 12.72 21.22 -19.40
N VAL A 776 11.85 20.72 -20.28
CA VAL A 776 10.45 21.15 -20.36
C VAL A 776 9.62 20.31 -19.38
N PRO A 777 8.97 20.93 -18.37
CA PRO A 777 8.20 20.19 -17.39
C PRO A 777 6.92 19.58 -17.99
N ASN A 778 6.61 18.38 -17.57
CA ASN A 778 5.35 17.69 -17.84
C ASN A 778 4.59 17.59 -16.51
N TYR A 779 3.41 18.21 -16.42
CA TYR A 779 2.68 18.34 -15.16
C TYR A 779 1.66 17.21 -14.96
N LEU A 780 1.41 16.87 -13.69
CA LEU A 780 0.35 15.97 -13.24
C LEU A 780 -1.04 16.64 -13.29
N THR A 781 -2.05 15.91 -12.84
CA THR A 781 -3.45 16.34 -12.96
C THR A 781 -3.75 17.64 -12.21
N GLY A 782 -4.47 18.55 -12.85
CA GLY A 782 -5.06 19.73 -12.23
C GLY A 782 -6.20 19.37 -11.26
N ARG A 783 -6.91 20.42 -10.77
CA ARG A 783 -8.08 20.22 -9.89
C ARG A 783 -9.18 19.42 -10.59
N ARG A 784 -9.69 18.36 -9.93
CA ARG A 784 -10.78 17.50 -10.46
C ARG A 784 -11.78 17.16 -9.36
N PHE A 785 -13.00 16.90 -9.79
CA PHE A 785 -14.11 16.48 -8.93
C PHE A 785 -14.50 15.05 -9.29
N ASN A 786 -14.77 14.23 -8.29
CA ASN A 786 -15.30 12.89 -8.45
C ASN A 786 -16.56 12.75 -7.62
N VAL A 787 -17.58 12.10 -8.16
CA VAL A 787 -18.80 11.77 -7.44
C VAL A 787 -18.95 10.27 -7.45
N ARG A 788 -19.23 9.70 -6.28
CA ARG A 788 -19.39 8.26 -6.09
C ARG A 788 -20.66 7.93 -5.34
N PHE A 789 -21.42 7.00 -5.86
CA PHE A 789 -22.57 6.38 -5.20
C PHE A 789 -22.21 4.95 -4.82
N THR A 790 -22.51 4.57 -3.56
CA THR A 790 -22.21 3.23 -3.03
C THR A 790 -23.43 2.67 -2.32
N ILE A 791 -23.75 1.41 -2.64
CA ILE A 791 -24.77 0.63 -1.97
C ILE A 791 -24.12 -0.56 -1.25
N GLU A 792 -24.48 -0.77 0.00
CA GLU A 792 -24.11 -1.92 0.82
C GLU A 792 -25.37 -2.70 1.19
N MET A 793 -25.32 -4.03 1.02
CA MET A 793 -26.43 -4.94 1.27
C MET A 793 -26.10 -5.94 2.41
#